data_2a5e735d2ab954df31035bb818534856
#
_entry.id   2a5e735d2ab954df31035bb818534856
#
_cell.length_a   1.000
_cell.length_b   1.000
_cell.length_c   1.000
_cell.angle_alpha   90.00
_cell.angle_beta   90.00
_cell.angle_gamma   90.00
#
_symmetry.space_group_name_H-M   'P 1'
#
loop_
_entity.id
_entity.type
_entity.pdbx_description
1 polymer ?
#
loop_
_entity_poly.entity_id
_entity_poly.type
_entity_poly.pdbx_seq_one_letter_code
_entity_poly.pdbx_strand_id
1 'polypeptide(L)'
;DVITEQKFRADLSVTRASAGREGGLRSRKRGEEGSGNKGLGEANAGGLPQQTPSKPLARRLDREKEPPLPPSRRGAGRPPPVQASADEQEAQLLRWRRTRGHLHPGSELWHRAIALGVIPPPPGYEGRAPPEPVRREEVRLEAGVGDRAVQGADFTDLKSDAMTLAQRAWNSRAEVEQGGLLRYVHGGEYHAYNPDVIATLQAAVQSGDYGTYKEYAALVNDRPAMVIRDLLEVKPLGPPVPLDEVEPEEAIYARFDSAGMSLGALSPEAHEALAIAMNRLGGRSNSGEGGEDPVRYGTERVSKIKQVASGRFGVTAHYLVNAEVLQIKIAQGAKPGEGGQLPGHKVNEMIAKLRYARPGVGLISPPPHHDIYSIEDLAQLIFDLKQVNPEALVSVKLVAQAGVGTVAAGVTKAYADLITISGYDGGTGASPLTSTKYAGSPWELGLAETHQVLVRNGLRHRVRLQTDGGLKTGLDVIKAAVLGAESFGFGTAPMVALGCKYLRICHLNNCATGIATQHPVLRERHFIGLPEMVMNYFRFVARETREMLAALGARSLAELIGRADLAASLPGETPRQRRLDLRPLLGPDGLSATEPRFCTEPRNPPFDEGLLNERMVADCIKAIEERRGGTFFYEVKNFHRSIGARLSGEIARRYGNLGLDADPVVIRMKGSAGQSFGVWNVGGLHLYLEGDANDYVGKGMAGGRLVIYPPTGSRFEARRAPIIGNTCLYGATGGHLFAAGVAGERFAVRNSGATAVVEGCGDHGCEYMTGGVAVVLGRTGVNFGAGLTGGFAYVLDLDRDFVDRYNHELIDIHRITPETMEAHLHHLRGLIEAHARETGSAWGREILDDFRSYLPKFWLVKPKAADLESLIDSLRRAA
;
A
#
# COMPACT_ATOMS: atom_id res chain seq x y z
N ASP A 1 -3.63 -3.18 -18.62
CA ASP A 1 -3.97 -2.11 -19.59
C ASP A 1 -4.91 -1.06 -19.01
N VAL A 2 -5.98 -1.43 -18.29
CA VAL A 2 -6.87 -0.44 -17.63
C VAL A 2 -6.16 0.29 -16.49
N ILE A 3 -5.27 -0.38 -15.76
CA ILE A 3 -4.46 0.21 -14.68
C ILE A 3 -3.44 1.20 -15.25
N THR A 4 -2.87 0.91 -16.41
CA THR A 4 -1.91 1.80 -17.09
C THR A 4 -2.59 3.06 -17.62
N GLU A 5 -3.81 2.96 -18.12
CA GLU A 5 -4.58 4.09 -18.62
C GLU A 5 -5.12 4.99 -17.50
N GLN A 6 -5.48 4.41 -16.35
CA GLN A 6 -5.86 5.19 -15.16
C GLN A 6 -4.66 5.90 -14.53
N LYS A 7 -3.49 5.26 -14.51
CA LYS A 7 -2.22 5.87 -14.07
C LYS A 7 -1.85 7.06 -14.98
N PHE A 8 -1.95 6.88 -16.29
CA PHE A 8 -1.68 7.91 -17.29
C PHE A 8 -2.60 9.13 -17.15
N ARG A 9 -3.90 8.92 -16.85
CA ARG A 9 -4.86 10.03 -16.64
C ARG A 9 -4.67 10.75 -15.31
N ALA A 10 -4.24 10.07 -14.27
CA ALA A 10 -3.92 10.67 -12.97
C ALA A 10 -2.70 11.59 -13.09
N ASP A 11 -1.65 11.14 -13.77
CA ASP A 11 -0.42 11.90 -13.97
C ASP A 11 -0.63 13.14 -14.86
N LEU A 12 -1.47 13.03 -15.90
CA LEU A 12 -1.87 14.18 -16.73
C LEU A 12 -2.65 15.26 -15.97
N SER A 13 -3.43 14.88 -14.96
CA SER A 13 -4.16 15.83 -14.12
C SER A 13 -3.23 16.62 -13.20
N VAL A 14 -2.21 15.98 -12.67
CA VAL A 14 -1.19 16.61 -11.82
C VAL A 14 -0.33 17.58 -12.63
N THR A 15 0.09 17.18 -13.84
CA THR A 15 0.92 18.02 -14.73
C THR A 15 0.17 19.27 -15.22
N ARG A 16 -1.14 19.15 -15.50
CA ARG A 16 -1.96 20.32 -15.86
C ARG A 16 -2.22 21.28 -14.70
N ALA A 17 -2.30 20.77 -13.48
CA ALA A 17 -2.46 21.61 -12.28
C ALA A 17 -1.19 22.40 -11.93
N SER A 18 0.01 21.87 -12.21
CA SER A 18 1.27 22.56 -12.02
C SER A 18 1.54 23.62 -13.10
N ALA A 19 1.26 23.31 -14.36
CA ALA A 19 1.43 24.26 -15.47
C ALA A 19 0.47 25.47 -15.39
N GLY A 20 -0.74 25.28 -14.86
CA GLY A 20 -1.72 26.37 -14.63
C GLY A 20 -1.32 27.34 -13.52
N ARG A 21 -0.45 26.96 -12.59
CA ARG A 21 0.01 27.82 -11.49
C ARG A 21 1.21 28.67 -11.81
N GLU A 22 2.11 28.23 -12.70
CA GLU A 22 3.25 29.05 -13.14
C GLU A 22 2.83 30.21 -14.06
N GLY A 23 1.78 30.03 -14.86
CA GLY A 23 1.22 31.08 -15.70
C GLY A 23 0.56 32.22 -14.91
N GLY A 24 0.04 31.95 -13.70
CA GLY A 24 -0.67 32.93 -12.86
C GLY A 24 0.26 33.85 -12.05
N LEU A 25 1.50 33.46 -11.84
CA LEU A 25 2.47 34.23 -11.02
C LEU A 25 3.29 35.26 -11.82
N ARG A 26 3.33 35.16 -13.16
CA ARG A 26 4.05 36.13 -14.01
C ARG A 26 3.24 37.36 -14.39
N SER A 27 1.91 37.36 -14.22
CA SER A 27 1.06 38.50 -14.54
C SER A 27 0.83 39.50 -13.41
N ARG A 28 1.36 39.26 -12.18
CA ARG A 28 1.17 40.14 -11.01
C ARG A 28 2.36 41.01 -10.63
N LYS A 29 3.44 41.06 -11.44
CA LYS A 29 4.62 41.88 -11.16
C LYS A 29 4.88 43.04 -12.15
N ARG A 30 3.85 43.50 -12.88
CA ARG A 30 3.93 44.74 -13.66
C ARG A 30 2.66 45.56 -13.46
N GLY A 31 2.66 46.38 -12.44
CA GLY A 31 1.54 47.29 -12.23
C GLY A 31 1.59 48.04 -10.91
N GLU A 32 2.71 48.69 -10.59
CA GLU A 32 2.77 49.79 -9.66
C GLU A 32 3.93 50.67 -10.10
N GLU A 33 3.59 51.71 -10.88
CA GLU A 33 4.19 53.01 -10.90
C GLU A 33 3.54 53.88 -12.00
N GLY A 34 2.97 55.00 -11.61
CA GLY A 34 2.65 56.07 -12.57
C GLY A 34 1.24 56.67 -12.49
N SER A 35 1.13 57.62 -11.63
CA SER A 35 -0.02 58.56 -11.47
C SER A 35 -0.30 59.36 -12.72
N GLY A 36 -1.62 59.75 -12.93
CA GLY A 36 -1.86 61.00 -13.64
C GLY A 36 -3.05 61.00 -14.61
N ASN A 37 -4.20 61.26 -14.10
CA ASN A 37 -5.21 62.24 -14.54
C ASN A 37 -5.77 62.33 -15.99
N LYS A 38 -7.12 62.35 -16.06
CA LYS A 38 -8.04 63.06 -16.97
C LYS A 38 -8.45 62.41 -18.30
N GLY A 39 -9.78 62.24 -18.38
CA GLY A 39 -10.56 62.89 -19.47
C GLY A 39 -11.40 61.96 -20.32
N LEU A 40 -12.68 61.90 -20.06
CA LEU A 40 -13.89 61.97 -20.94
C LEU A 40 -13.72 61.60 -22.45
N GLY A 41 -14.59 60.73 -22.93
CA GLY A 41 -14.94 60.73 -24.35
C GLY A 41 -15.79 59.51 -24.76
N GLU A 42 -17.05 59.79 -25.05
CA GLU A 42 -18.10 58.86 -25.56
C GLU A 42 -17.83 58.32 -26.96
N ALA A 43 -18.52 57.25 -27.25
CA ALA A 43 -19.36 56.96 -28.42
C ALA A 43 -18.84 55.98 -29.50
N ASN A 44 -19.76 55.09 -29.78
CA ASN A 44 -20.22 54.53 -31.08
C ASN A 44 -19.58 53.24 -31.65
N ALA A 45 -20.41 52.26 -31.56
CA ALA A 45 -21.13 51.49 -32.64
C ALA A 45 -20.31 51.06 -33.88
N GLY A 46 -20.41 49.80 -34.19
CA GLY A 46 -20.21 49.34 -35.57
C GLY A 46 -19.86 47.86 -35.72
N GLY A 47 -20.84 47.04 -36.02
CA GLY A 47 -20.87 46.19 -37.19
C GLY A 47 -20.19 44.79 -37.12
N LEU A 48 -21.03 43.81 -36.96
CA LEU A 48 -20.77 42.41 -37.38
C LEU A 48 -20.55 42.31 -38.93
N PRO A 49 -19.83 41.29 -39.38
CA PRO A 49 -20.56 40.40 -40.31
C PRO A 49 -20.42 38.92 -39.97
N GLN A 50 -21.52 38.22 -40.20
CA GLN A 50 -21.71 36.78 -40.21
C GLN A 50 -20.86 36.11 -41.33
N GLN A 51 -20.30 34.93 -41.05
CA GLN A 51 -19.94 33.97 -42.08
C GLN A 51 -20.49 32.59 -41.78
N THR A 52 -21.07 31.99 -42.76
CA THR A 52 -21.77 30.72 -42.89
C THR A 52 -20.87 29.50 -42.83
N PRO A 53 -21.40 28.31 -42.51
CA PRO A 53 -20.63 27.10 -42.36
C PRO A 53 -20.36 26.36 -43.65
N SER A 54 -19.14 25.89 -43.87
CA SER A 54 -18.75 25.02 -44.97
C SER A 54 -18.73 23.53 -44.58
N LYS A 55 -19.25 22.71 -45.49
CA LYS A 55 -19.41 21.25 -45.40
C LYS A 55 -18.11 20.48 -45.34
N PRO A 56 -18.06 19.25 -44.76
CA PRO A 56 -16.88 18.42 -44.73
C PRO A 56 -16.66 17.62 -46.01
N LEU A 57 -15.43 17.60 -46.50
CA LEU A 57 -14.94 16.73 -47.60
C LEU A 57 -14.64 15.33 -47.06
N ALA A 58 -15.28 14.33 -47.65
CA ALA A 58 -14.97 12.92 -47.50
C ALA A 58 -13.71 12.55 -48.31
N ARG A 59 -12.66 12.08 -47.63
CA ARG A 59 -11.52 11.38 -48.28
C ARG A 59 -11.73 9.88 -48.20
N ARG A 60 -11.79 9.23 -49.37
CA ARG A 60 -11.69 7.80 -49.57
C ARG A 60 -10.24 7.38 -49.23
N LEU A 61 -10.07 6.36 -48.38
CA LEU A 61 -8.82 5.62 -48.25
C LEU A 61 -8.97 4.26 -48.94
N ASP A 62 -8.05 4.02 -49.89
CA ASP A 62 -7.91 2.78 -50.62
C ASP A 62 -7.42 1.65 -49.68
N ARG A 63 -7.98 0.46 -49.91
CA ARG A 63 -7.58 -0.77 -49.22
C ARG A 63 -6.33 -1.33 -49.88
N GLU A 64 -5.22 -1.37 -49.16
CA GLU A 64 -4.09 -2.25 -49.52
C GLU A 64 -4.35 -3.68 -49.06
N LYS A 65 -3.98 -4.64 -49.93
CA LYS A 65 -4.19 -6.08 -49.74
C LYS A 65 -3.08 -6.67 -48.88
N GLU A 66 -3.48 -7.42 -47.85
CA GLU A 66 -2.56 -8.28 -47.08
C GLU A 66 -2.03 -9.47 -47.92
N PRO A 67 -0.79 -9.92 -47.69
CA PRO A 67 -0.22 -11.10 -48.33
C PRO A 67 -0.73 -12.41 -47.69
N PRO A 68 -0.73 -13.54 -48.42
CA PRO A 68 -1.29 -14.80 -47.96
C PRO A 68 -0.38 -15.55 -47.00
N LEU A 69 -1.01 -16.16 -45.98
CA LEU A 69 -0.39 -17.02 -44.99
C LEU A 69 0.12 -18.36 -45.55
N PRO A 70 1.22 -18.93 -45.03
CA PRO A 70 1.73 -20.22 -45.50
C PRO A 70 0.89 -21.41 -45.01
N PRO A 71 0.96 -22.58 -45.67
CA PRO A 71 0.07 -23.71 -45.42
C PRO A 71 0.39 -24.48 -44.16
N SER A 72 -0.68 -24.85 -43.39
CA SER A 72 -0.63 -25.61 -42.16
C SER A 72 -0.18 -27.06 -42.39
N ARG A 73 0.79 -27.53 -41.59
CA ARG A 73 1.10 -28.95 -41.41
C ARG A 73 0.01 -29.66 -40.59
N ARG A 74 -0.58 -30.69 -41.17
CA ARG A 74 -1.50 -31.63 -40.48
C ARG A 74 -0.71 -32.64 -39.64
N GLY A 75 -1.19 -32.91 -38.47
CA GLY A 75 -0.98 -34.18 -37.79
C GLY A 75 -0.42 -34.09 -36.36
N ALA A 76 -1.29 -33.89 -35.36
CA ALA A 76 -1.25 -34.50 -34.06
C ALA A 76 -2.58 -34.21 -33.34
N GLY A 77 -3.26 -35.23 -32.86
CA GLY A 77 -4.57 -35.14 -32.24
C GLY A 77 -4.59 -34.21 -31.01
N ARG A 78 -5.53 -33.27 -31.03
CA ARG A 78 -5.84 -32.41 -29.88
C ARG A 78 -6.62 -33.26 -28.86
N PRO A 79 -6.32 -33.13 -27.56
CA PRO A 79 -7.22 -33.58 -26.53
C PRO A 79 -8.58 -32.85 -26.62
N PRO A 80 -9.70 -33.43 -26.14
CA PRO A 80 -11.00 -32.78 -26.19
C PRO A 80 -10.95 -31.45 -25.43
N PRO A 81 -11.67 -30.42 -25.90
CA PRO A 81 -11.68 -29.14 -25.22
C PRO A 81 -12.28 -29.30 -23.82
N VAL A 82 -11.50 -28.86 -22.82
CA VAL A 82 -12.03 -28.68 -21.46
C VAL A 82 -13.11 -27.61 -21.59
N GLN A 83 -14.34 -27.92 -21.14
CA GLN A 83 -15.40 -26.91 -21.09
C GLN A 83 -14.99 -25.78 -20.15
N ALA A 84 -14.92 -24.57 -20.68
CA ALA A 84 -14.63 -23.38 -19.89
C ALA A 84 -15.71 -23.19 -18.82
N SER A 85 -15.32 -22.75 -17.63
CA SER A 85 -16.23 -22.43 -16.54
C SER A 85 -17.22 -21.32 -16.91
N ALA A 86 -18.33 -21.19 -16.21
CA ALA A 86 -19.33 -20.16 -16.47
C ALA A 86 -18.72 -18.75 -16.46
N ASP A 87 -17.77 -18.51 -15.57
CA ASP A 87 -17.08 -17.23 -15.42
C ASP A 87 -16.12 -16.92 -16.57
N GLU A 88 -15.44 -17.94 -17.10
CA GLU A 88 -14.59 -17.79 -18.29
C GLU A 88 -15.41 -17.48 -19.55
N GLN A 89 -16.61 -18.04 -19.64
CA GLN A 89 -17.53 -17.77 -20.73
C GLN A 89 -18.11 -16.35 -20.66
N GLU A 90 -18.41 -15.87 -19.46
CA GLU A 90 -18.85 -14.48 -19.24
C GLU A 90 -17.72 -13.48 -19.51
N ALA A 91 -16.50 -13.79 -19.09
CA ALA A 91 -15.32 -12.99 -19.42
C ALA A 91 -15.05 -12.96 -20.94
N GLN A 92 -15.31 -14.06 -21.67
CA GLN A 92 -15.22 -14.10 -23.14
C GLN A 92 -16.33 -13.26 -23.81
N LEU A 93 -17.55 -13.28 -23.29
CA LEU A 93 -18.67 -12.44 -23.74
C LEU A 93 -18.38 -10.95 -23.53
N LEU A 94 -17.81 -10.60 -22.39
CA LEU A 94 -17.40 -9.23 -22.08
C LEU A 94 -16.23 -8.76 -22.95
N ARG A 95 -15.27 -9.63 -23.26
CA ARG A 95 -14.20 -9.35 -24.23
C ARG A 95 -14.77 -9.13 -25.64
N TRP A 96 -15.69 -9.99 -26.09
CA TRP A 96 -16.35 -9.82 -27.38
C TRP A 96 -17.10 -8.48 -27.48
N ARG A 97 -17.85 -8.09 -26.43
CA ARG A 97 -18.56 -6.79 -26.38
C ARG A 97 -17.61 -5.61 -26.53
N ARG A 98 -16.36 -5.72 -26.06
CA ARG A 98 -15.33 -4.69 -26.19
C ARG A 98 -14.67 -4.65 -27.57
N THR A 99 -14.47 -5.80 -28.20
CA THR A 99 -13.72 -5.92 -29.45
C THR A 99 -14.59 -5.88 -30.69
N ARG A 100 -15.94 -5.89 -30.54
CA ARG A 100 -16.90 -6.07 -31.66
C ARG A 100 -16.58 -7.27 -32.56
N GLY A 101 -15.98 -8.33 -32.01
CA GLY A 101 -15.74 -9.58 -32.70
C GLY A 101 -17.05 -10.24 -33.13
N HIS A 102 -17.03 -11.02 -34.21
CA HIS A 102 -18.17 -11.78 -34.63
C HIS A 102 -18.25 -13.10 -33.86
N LEU A 103 -19.32 -13.30 -33.07
CA LEU A 103 -19.65 -14.61 -32.53
C LEU A 103 -20.09 -15.52 -33.67
N HIS A 104 -19.49 -16.71 -33.75
CA HIS A 104 -19.85 -17.68 -34.78
C HIS A 104 -21.28 -18.13 -34.54
N PRO A 105 -22.20 -17.95 -35.53
CA PRO A 105 -23.60 -18.40 -35.43
C PRO A 105 -23.67 -19.89 -35.08
N GLY A 106 -24.49 -20.24 -34.09
CA GLY A 106 -24.63 -21.63 -33.64
C GLY A 106 -23.63 -22.08 -32.57
N SER A 107 -22.66 -21.23 -32.18
CA SER A 107 -21.81 -21.55 -31.04
C SER A 107 -22.57 -21.41 -29.71
N GLU A 108 -22.12 -22.08 -28.68
CA GLU A 108 -22.76 -22.02 -27.34
C GLU A 108 -22.75 -20.56 -26.80
N LEU A 109 -21.68 -19.84 -27.01
CA LEU A 109 -21.55 -18.42 -26.69
C LEU A 109 -22.54 -17.53 -27.47
N TRP A 110 -22.82 -17.88 -28.73
CA TRP A 110 -23.81 -17.17 -29.56
C TRP A 110 -25.23 -17.41 -29.05
N HIS A 111 -25.61 -18.66 -28.72
CA HIS A 111 -26.90 -18.98 -28.13
C HIS A 111 -27.09 -18.26 -26.77
N ARG A 112 -26.04 -18.22 -25.94
CA ARG A 112 -26.07 -17.56 -24.65
C ARG A 112 -26.17 -16.02 -24.79
N ALA A 113 -25.51 -15.43 -25.78
CA ALA A 113 -25.62 -14.00 -26.08
C ALA A 113 -27.04 -13.59 -26.54
N ILE A 114 -27.75 -14.47 -27.26
CA ILE A 114 -29.17 -14.28 -27.61
C ILE A 114 -30.05 -14.42 -26.36
N ALA A 115 -29.85 -15.44 -25.56
CA ALA A 115 -30.61 -15.68 -24.32
C ALA A 115 -30.49 -14.51 -23.31
N LEU A 116 -29.33 -13.87 -23.27
CA LEU A 116 -29.05 -12.70 -22.43
C LEU A 116 -29.46 -11.35 -23.08
N GLY A 117 -30.08 -11.37 -24.27
CA GLY A 117 -30.48 -10.15 -25.00
C GLY A 117 -29.31 -9.27 -25.46
N VAL A 118 -28.10 -9.83 -25.55
CA VAL A 118 -26.88 -9.10 -25.99
C VAL A 118 -26.85 -8.93 -27.49
N ILE A 119 -27.41 -9.91 -28.24
CA ILE A 119 -27.65 -9.87 -29.67
C ILE A 119 -29.09 -10.26 -29.99
N PRO A 120 -29.76 -9.66 -31.00
CA PRO A 120 -31.11 -10.04 -31.38
C PRO A 120 -31.09 -11.43 -32.03
N PRO A 121 -32.13 -12.27 -31.79
CA PRO A 121 -32.23 -13.54 -32.44
C PRO A 121 -32.48 -13.34 -33.96
N PRO A 122 -31.86 -14.15 -34.82
CA PRO A 122 -32.12 -14.10 -36.24
C PRO A 122 -33.53 -14.58 -36.56
N PRO A 123 -34.15 -14.19 -37.70
CA PRO A 123 -35.45 -14.65 -38.14
C PRO A 123 -35.48 -16.20 -38.26
N GLY A 124 -36.47 -16.85 -37.60
CA GLY A 124 -36.58 -18.30 -37.57
C GLY A 124 -35.73 -19.02 -36.54
N TYR A 125 -35.17 -18.30 -35.58
CA TYR A 125 -34.42 -18.90 -34.47
C TYR A 125 -35.39 -19.61 -33.51
N GLU A 126 -35.49 -20.92 -33.66
CA GLU A 126 -36.07 -21.78 -32.63
C GLU A 126 -35.04 -22.03 -31.53
N GLY A 127 -35.01 -21.12 -30.55
CA GLY A 127 -34.08 -21.18 -29.46
C GLY A 127 -34.19 -22.48 -28.63
N ARG A 128 -33.06 -23.00 -28.14
CA ARG A 128 -33.11 -23.77 -26.89
C ARG A 128 -33.88 -22.93 -25.86
N ALA A 129 -34.89 -23.49 -25.22
CA ALA A 129 -35.56 -22.82 -24.13
C ALA A 129 -34.50 -22.15 -23.26
N PRO A 130 -34.64 -20.85 -22.94
CA PRO A 130 -33.69 -20.22 -22.00
C PRO A 130 -33.64 -21.17 -20.81
N PRO A 131 -32.44 -21.48 -20.29
CA PRO A 131 -32.37 -22.17 -19.02
C PRO A 131 -33.31 -21.43 -18.09
N GLU A 132 -34.18 -22.17 -17.40
CA GLU A 132 -35.12 -21.56 -16.44
C GLU A 132 -34.33 -20.51 -15.66
N PRO A 133 -34.86 -19.31 -15.47
CA PRO A 133 -34.13 -18.27 -14.74
C PRO A 133 -33.75 -18.93 -13.41
N VAL A 134 -32.46 -19.14 -13.22
CA VAL A 134 -31.91 -19.70 -11.97
C VAL A 134 -32.55 -18.87 -10.88
N ARG A 135 -33.44 -19.50 -10.08
CA ARG A 135 -34.11 -18.75 -9.00
C ARG A 135 -33.02 -18.13 -8.15
N ARG A 136 -33.17 -16.88 -7.79
CA ARG A 136 -32.20 -16.15 -6.93
C ARG A 136 -31.75 -17.01 -5.73
N GLU A 137 -32.56 -17.94 -5.28
CA GLU A 137 -32.29 -18.89 -4.20
C GLU A 137 -31.32 -20.01 -4.59
N GLU A 138 -31.27 -20.45 -5.87
CA GLU A 138 -30.35 -21.48 -6.34
C GLU A 138 -28.94 -20.96 -6.61
N VAL A 139 -28.81 -19.71 -7.08
CA VAL A 139 -27.51 -19.01 -7.17
C VAL A 139 -26.89 -18.81 -5.79
N ARG A 140 -27.73 -18.69 -4.75
CA ARG A 140 -27.28 -18.53 -3.37
C ARG A 140 -26.59 -19.77 -2.79
N LEU A 141 -26.85 -20.96 -3.28
CA LEU A 141 -26.31 -22.20 -2.72
C LEU A 141 -24.99 -22.65 -3.34
N GLU A 142 -24.69 -22.24 -4.56
CA GLU A 142 -23.46 -22.66 -5.29
C GLU A 142 -22.30 -21.67 -5.17
N ALA A 143 -22.57 -20.39 -4.93
CA ALA A 143 -21.53 -19.37 -4.72
C ALA A 143 -21.08 -19.35 -3.25
N GLY A 144 -20.42 -20.39 -2.79
CA GLY A 144 -19.88 -20.43 -1.43
C GLY A 144 -19.07 -19.16 -1.11
N VAL A 145 -19.40 -18.49 0.01
CA VAL A 145 -18.71 -17.36 0.66
C VAL A 145 -19.07 -15.94 0.16
N GLY A 146 -19.39 -15.73 -1.12
CA GLY A 146 -19.78 -14.40 -1.63
C GLY A 146 -21.22 -13.97 -1.33
N ASP A 147 -22.04 -14.87 -0.86
CA ASP A 147 -23.50 -14.74 -0.82
C ASP A 147 -24.08 -14.08 0.44
N ARG A 148 -23.23 -13.46 1.25
CA ARG A 148 -23.64 -12.82 2.50
C ARG A 148 -23.59 -11.30 2.44
N ALA A 149 -23.85 -10.75 1.27
CA ALA A 149 -24.01 -9.31 1.16
C ALA A 149 -25.26 -8.87 1.92
N VAL A 150 -25.14 -7.87 2.77
CA VAL A 150 -26.28 -7.15 3.33
C VAL A 150 -27.14 -6.67 2.17
N GLN A 151 -28.40 -7.11 2.13
CA GLN A 151 -29.36 -6.73 1.10
C GLN A 151 -30.22 -5.57 1.60
N GLY A 152 -30.73 -4.73 0.73
CA GLY A 152 -31.62 -3.64 1.12
C GLY A 152 -31.92 -2.64 0.04
N ALA A 153 -31.01 -2.34 -0.87
CA ALA A 153 -31.23 -1.51 -2.04
C ALA A 153 -31.61 -2.37 -3.24
N ASP A 154 -32.52 -1.89 -4.06
CA ASP A 154 -32.88 -2.48 -5.34
C ASP A 154 -32.56 -1.55 -6.52
N PHE A 155 -32.82 -2.02 -7.76
CA PHE A 155 -32.61 -1.20 -8.95
C PHE A 155 -33.48 0.05 -9.00
N THR A 156 -34.62 0.07 -8.32
CA THR A 156 -35.51 1.23 -8.23
C THR A 156 -34.84 2.33 -7.39
N ASP A 157 -34.21 1.94 -6.28
CA ASP A 157 -33.45 2.85 -5.43
C ASP A 157 -32.25 3.45 -6.19
N LEU A 158 -31.48 2.60 -6.88
CA LEU A 158 -30.33 3.03 -7.69
C LEU A 158 -30.76 3.97 -8.83
N LYS A 159 -31.87 3.66 -9.50
CA LYS A 159 -32.46 4.51 -10.52
C LYS A 159 -32.89 5.84 -9.94
N SER A 160 -33.59 5.85 -8.80
CA SER A 160 -34.03 7.06 -8.12
C SER A 160 -32.85 7.97 -7.76
N ASP A 161 -31.79 7.37 -7.20
CA ASP A 161 -30.56 8.11 -6.86
C ASP A 161 -29.88 8.70 -8.10
N ALA A 162 -29.73 7.90 -9.16
CA ALA A 162 -29.15 8.35 -10.42
C ALA A 162 -29.96 9.47 -11.06
N MET A 163 -31.30 9.37 -11.05
CA MET A 163 -32.21 10.43 -11.56
C MET A 163 -32.13 11.71 -10.74
N THR A 164 -32.06 11.60 -9.42
CA THR A 164 -31.90 12.73 -8.51
C THR A 164 -30.57 13.45 -8.76
N LEU A 165 -29.48 12.71 -8.90
CA LEU A 165 -28.16 13.26 -9.21
C LEU A 165 -28.17 13.94 -10.60
N ALA A 166 -28.78 13.30 -11.60
CA ALA A 166 -28.90 13.87 -12.94
C ALA A 166 -29.72 15.20 -12.92
N GLN A 167 -30.86 15.23 -12.25
CA GLN A 167 -31.66 16.44 -12.11
C GLN A 167 -30.90 17.58 -11.44
N ARG A 168 -30.16 17.28 -10.37
CA ARG A 168 -29.29 18.26 -9.70
C ARG A 168 -28.19 18.77 -10.61
N ALA A 169 -27.54 17.89 -11.39
CA ALA A 169 -26.47 18.25 -12.32
C ALA A 169 -26.93 19.17 -13.45
N TRP A 170 -28.19 19.06 -13.90
CA TRP A 170 -28.79 19.93 -14.91
C TRP A 170 -29.30 21.27 -14.36
N ASN A 171 -29.41 21.41 -13.05
CA ASN A 171 -29.81 22.65 -12.43
C ASN A 171 -28.60 23.60 -12.30
N SER A 172 -28.40 24.46 -13.29
CA SER A 172 -27.20 25.32 -13.41
C SER A 172 -27.02 26.36 -12.28
N ARG A 173 -28.01 26.51 -11.38
CA ARG A 173 -27.94 27.41 -10.22
C ARG A 173 -27.80 26.71 -8.88
N ALA A 174 -27.76 25.37 -8.87
CA ALA A 174 -27.56 24.65 -7.64
C ALA A 174 -26.05 24.65 -7.29
N GLU A 175 -25.73 25.10 -6.09
CA GLU A 175 -24.39 24.84 -5.55
C GLU A 175 -24.13 23.34 -5.52
N VAL A 176 -22.87 22.92 -5.77
CA VAL A 176 -22.48 21.54 -5.63
C VAL A 176 -22.57 21.18 -4.14
N GLU A 177 -23.60 20.42 -3.80
CA GLU A 177 -23.83 19.95 -2.44
C GLU A 177 -22.68 19.01 -2.03
N GLN A 178 -21.92 19.40 -1.02
CA GLN A 178 -20.81 18.59 -0.52
C GLN A 178 -21.27 17.47 0.41
N GLY A 179 -22.55 17.46 0.81
CA GLY A 179 -23.11 16.51 1.78
C GLY A 179 -22.46 16.58 3.16
N GLY A 180 -22.96 15.81 4.11
CA GLY A 180 -22.38 15.68 5.46
C GLY A 180 -21.32 14.58 5.61
N LEU A 181 -21.06 13.79 4.59
CA LEU A 181 -20.20 12.60 4.71
C LEU A 181 -18.74 12.96 5.02
N LEU A 182 -18.18 13.94 4.34
CA LEU A 182 -16.75 14.28 4.46
C LEU A 182 -16.46 15.11 5.72
N ARG A 183 -17.34 16.06 6.02
CA ARG A 183 -17.26 16.97 7.17
C ARG A 183 -18.65 17.48 7.50
N TYR A 184 -18.81 18.02 8.70
CA TYR A 184 -20.03 18.71 9.07
C TYR A 184 -20.34 19.87 8.11
N VAL A 185 -21.58 19.94 7.64
CA VAL A 185 -22.14 21.01 6.84
C VAL A 185 -23.45 21.43 7.48
N HIS A 186 -23.57 22.70 7.84
CA HIS A 186 -24.81 23.22 8.45
C HIS A 186 -26.00 23.03 7.50
N GLY A 187 -27.09 22.43 8.00
CA GLY A 187 -28.25 22.08 7.17
C GLY A 187 -28.05 20.89 6.20
N GLY A 188 -26.89 20.25 6.20
CA GLY A 188 -26.61 19.02 5.45
C GLY A 188 -26.94 17.75 6.21
N GLU A 189 -26.42 16.61 5.71
CA GLU A 189 -26.54 15.33 6.40
C GLU A 189 -25.88 15.39 7.79
N TYR A 190 -26.43 14.66 8.75
CA TYR A 190 -25.84 14.53 10.08
C TYR A 190 -24.44 13.95 9.97
N HIS A 191 -23.49 14.55 10.68
CA HIS A 191 -22.10 14.09 10.67
C HIS A 191 -21.67 13.60 12.05
N ALA A 192 -21.02 12.43 12.10
CA ALA A 192 -20.60 11.79 13.35
C ALA A 192 -19.63 12.62 14.20
N TYR A 193 -18.86 13.51 13.57
CA TYR A 193 -18.02 14.51 14.24
C TYR A 193 -18.58 15.91 13.95
N ASN A 194 -19.80 16.18 14.42
CA ASN A 194 -20.36 17.52 14.43
C ASN A 194 -19.69 18.39 15.52
N PRO A 195 -19.93 19.71 15.53
CA PRO A 195 -19.30 20.62 16.51
C PRO A 195 -19.48 20.23 17.96
N ASP A 196 -20.67 19.74 18.34
CA ASP A 196 -20.98 19.36 19.72
C ASP A 196 -20.19 18.14 20.16
N VAL A 197 -20.15 17.09 19.32
CA VAL A 197 -19.34 15.88 19.57
C VAL A 197 -17.85 16.24 19.73
N ILE A 198 -17.32 17.13 18.87
CA ILE A 198 -15.92 17.56 18.96
C ILE A 198 -15.66 18.35 20.24
N ALA A 199 -16.52 19.33 20.55
CA ALA A 199 -16.33 20.21 21.68
C ALA A 199 -16.43 19.44 23.00
N THR A 200 -17.42 18.55 23.14
CA THR A 200 -17.64 17.76 24.35
C THR A 200 -16.49 16.79 24.60
N LEU A 201 -16.00 16.08 23.53
CA LEU A 201 -14.84 15.22 23.68
C LEU A 201 -13.61 16.00 24.11
N GLN A 202 -13.32 17.14 23.49
CA GLN A 202 -12.18 17.98 23.87
C GLN A 202 -12.29 18.50 25.30
N ALA A 203 -13.46 18.90 25.75
CA ALA A 203 -13.71 19.30 27.13
C ALA A 203 -13.45 18.15 28.10
N ALA A 204 -14.00 16.97 27.83
CA ALA A 204 -13.80 15.78 28.66
C ALA A 204 -12.34 15.40 28.83
N VAL A 205 -11.56 15.34 27.73
CA VAL A 205 -10.16 14.91 27.80
C VAL A 205 -9.23 15.96 28.41
N GLN A 206 -9.56 17.26 28.28
CA GLN A 206 -8.81 18.34 28.90
C GLN A 206 -9.06 18.44 30.41
N SER A 207 -10.30 18.25 30.84
CA SER A 207 -10.65 18.27 32.26
C SER A 207 -10.34 16.96 32.99
N GLY A 208 -10.25 15.83 32.26
CA GLY A 208 -10.17 14.50 32.85
C GLY A 208 -11.51 14.04 33.47
N ASP A 209 -12.63 14.71 33.14
CA ASP A 209 -13.94 14.40 33.70
C ASP A 209 -14.70 13.33 32.92
N TYR A 210 -14.95 12.19 33.54
CA TYR A 210 -15.71 11.10 32.99
C TYR A 210 -17.20 11.42 32.80
N GLY A 211 -17.77 12.35 33.60
CA GLY A 211 -19.15 12.81 33.43
C GLY A 211 -19.33 13.47 32.07
N THR A 212 -18.45 14.40 31.73
CA THR A 212 -18.43 15.06 30.41
C THR A 212 -18.16 14.06 29.26
N TYR A 213 -17.34 13.01 29.49
CA TYR A 213 -17.18 11.93 28.51
C TYR A 213 -18.50 11.16 28.30
N LYS A 214 -19.31 10.92 29.34
CA LYS A 214 -20.62 10.26 29.17
C LYS A 214 -21.57 11.09 28.27
N GLU A 215 -21.51 12.42 28.37
CA GLU A 215 -22.26 13.30 27.47
C GLU A 215 -21.76 13.12 26.03
N TYR A 216 -20.45 13.06 25.81
CA TYR A 216 -19.88 12.75 24.50
C TYR A 216 -20.34 11.37 23.99
N ALA A 217 -20.28 10.35 24.82
CA ALA A 217 -20.71 9.01 24.47
C ALA A 217 -22.21 8.96 24.08
N ALA A 218 -23.07 9.67 24.80
CA ALA A 218 -24.49 9.81 24.46
C ALA A 218 -24.68 10.51 23.10
N LEU A 219 -23.99 11.63 22.85
CA LEU A 219 -24.03 12.30 21.53
C LEU A 219 -23.59 11.40 20.37
N VAL A 220 -22.69 10.45 20.62
CA VAL A 220 -22.23 9.48 19.61
C VAL A 220 -23.17 8.29 19.49
N ASN A 221 -23.63 7.72 20.60
CA ASN A 221 -24.35 6.45 20.63
C ASN A 221 -25.86 6.62 20.36
N ASP A 222 -26.48 7.76 20.79
CA ASP A 222 -27.91 8.02 20.70
C ASP A 222 -28.29 8.86 19.47
N ARG A 223 -27.38 9.02 18.52
CA ARG A 223 -27.62 9.72 17.26
C ARG A 223 -28.51 8.93 16.30
N PRO A 224 -29.11 9.58 15.28
CA PRO A 224 -29.74 8.85 14.18
C PRO A 224 -28.80 7.82 13.54
N ALA A 225 -29.33 6.68 13.13
CA ALA A 225 -28.53 5.60 12.56
C ALA A 225 -27.81 6.02 11.28
N MET A 226 -26.48 5.99 11.29
CA MET A 226 -25.61 6.43 10.19
C MET A 226 -24.75 5.31 9.62
N VAL A 227 -24.41 4.33 10.46
CA VAL A 227 -23.53 3.20 10.11
C VAL A 227 -24.21 1.90 10.53
N ILE A 228 -23.77 0.78 9.96
CA ILE A 228 -24.41 -0.53 10.15
C ILE A 228 -24.55 -0.88 11.62
N ARG A 229 -23.50 -0.67 12.43
CA ARG A 229 -23.54 -1.01 13.86
C ARG A 229 -24.54 -0.19 14.68
N ASP A 230 -24.97 0.97 14.19
CA ASP A 230 -26.03 1.74 14.86
C ASP A 230 -27.40 1.02 14.78
N LEU A 231 -27.54 0.08 13.84
CA LEU A 231 -28.70 -0.79 13.69
C LEU A 231 -28.54 -2.15 14.38
N LEU A 232 -27.54 -2.31 15.23
CA LEU A 232 -27.31 -3.52 16.01
C LEU A 232 -27.47 -3.23 17.49
N GLU A 233 -28.23 -4.08 18.17
CA GLU A 233 -28.34 -4.15 19.63
C GLU A 233 -27.53 -5.35 20.13
N VAL A 234 -26.93 -5.26 21.32
CA VAL A 234 -26.25 -6.38 21.97
C VAL A 234 -27.07 -6.83 23.17
N LYS A 235 -27.51 -8.08 23.13
CA LYS A 235 -28.29 -8.70 24.21
C LYS A 235 -27.39 -9.14 25.37
N PRO A 236 -27.87 -9.08 26.60
CA PRO A 236 -27.12 -9.58 27.75
C PRO A 236 -26.74 -11.06 27.60
N LEU A 237 -25.54 -11.42 28.03
CA LEU A 237 -25.06 -12.78 28.16
C LEU A 237 -25.69 -13.48 29.39
N GLY A 238 -25.96 -12.70 30.41
CA GLY A 238 -26.52 -13.14 31.68
C GLY A 238 -27.00 -11.96 32.54
N PRO A 239 -27.34 -12.19 33.81
CA PRO A 239 -27.61 -11.12 34.76
C PRO A 239 -26.41 -10.19 34.93
N PRO A 240 -26.61 -8.87 35.16
CA PRO A 240 -25.52 -7.96 35.44
C PRO A 240 -24.60 -8.48 36.56
N VAL A 241 -23.30 -8.26 36.41
CA VAL A 241 -22.26 -8.60 37.37
C VAL A 241 -21.68 -7.33 38.02
N PRO A 242 -21.15 -7.42 39.24
CA PRO A 242 -20.44 -6.30 39.88
C PRO A 242 -19.24 -5.85 39.05
N LEU A 243 -18.97 -4.54 38.99
CA LEU A 243 -17.88 -3.96 38.20
C LEU A 243 -16.49 -4.42 38.63
N ASP A 244 -16.33 -4.77 39.90
CA ASP A 244 -15.09 -5.31 40.45
C ASP A 244 -14.80 -6.76 40.03
N GLU A 245 -15.81 -7.48 39.56
CA GLU A 245 -15.63 -8.80 38.93
C GLU A 245 -15.23 -8.72 37.45
N VAL A 246 -15.30 -7.53 36.82
CA VAL A 246 -14.94 -7.33 35.43
C VAL A 246 -13.43 -7.07 35.29
N GLU A 247 -12.81 -7.63 34.25
CA GLU A 247 -11.38 -7.43 33.97
C GLU A 247 -10.96 -5.96 34.11
N PRO A 248 -9.72 -5.68 34.59
CA PRO A 248 -9.27 -4.31 34.83
C PRO A 248 -9.06 -3.54 33.55
N GLU A 249 -9.00 -2.20 33.62
CA GLU A 249 -8.84 -1.32 32.47
C GLU A 249 -7.56 -1.63 31.70
N GLU A 250 -6.49 -2.05 32.41
CA GLU A 250 -5.20 -2.40 31.82
C GLU A 250 -5.29 -3.58 30.82
N ALA A 251 -6.15 -4.55 31.08
CA ALA A 251 -6.40 -5.66 30.18
C ALA A 251 -7.09 -5.20 28.90
N ILE A 252 -7.90 -4.14 28.99
CA ILE A 252 -8.58 -3.52 27.85
C ILE A 252 -7.62 -2.63 27.08
N TYR A 253 -6.75 -1.83 27.72
CA TYR A 253 -5.75 -1.00 27.03
C TYR A 253 -4.80 -1.81 26.15
N ALA A 254 -4.42 -3.01 26.57
CA ALA A 254 -3.58 -3.91 25.79
C ALA A 254 -4.18 -4.33 24.44
N ARG A 255 -5.50 -4.12 24.25
CA ARG A 255 -6.24 -4.39 23.02
C ARG A 255 -6.42 -3.16 22.13
N PHE A 256 -5.99 -1.98 22.60
CA PHE A 256 -6.13 -0.73 21.86
C PHE A 256 -4.83 -0.37 21.15
N ASP A 257 -4.97 -0.06 19.85
CA ASP A 257 -3.89 0.44 19.03
C ASP A 257 -4.28 1.79 18.39
N SER A 258 -3.33 2.71 18.22
CA SER A 258 -3.58 3.83 17.32
C SER A 258 -3.53 3.32 15.87
N ALA A 259 -4.43 3.78 15.01
CA ALA A 259 -4.42 3.42 13.59
C ALA A 259 -3.17 3.98 12.88
N GLY A 260 -2.79 3.37 11.76
CA GLY A 260 -1.61 3.75 10.98
C GLY A 260 -1.72 5.14 10.37
N MET A 261 -1.25 6.14 11.07
CA MET A 261 -1.22 7.55 10.67
C MET A 261 0.24 8.00 10.55
N SER A 262 0.74 8.13 9.32
CA SER A 262 2.16 8.34 9.06
C SER A 262 2.68 9.72 9.47
N LEU A 263 3.93 9.78 9.94
CA LEU A 263 4.70 11.01 10.00
C LEU A 263 4.80 11.62 8.58
N GLY A 264 4.50 12.89 8.48
CA GLY A 264 4.32 13.58 7.19
C GLY A 264 2.84 13.82 6.87
N ALA A 265 1.94 12.86 7.09
CA ALA A 265 0.50 13.12 7.17
C ALA A 265 0.17 13.91 8.45
N LEU A 266 0.72 13.46 9.60
CA LEU A 266 0.70 14.19 10.86
C LEU A 266 2.00 14.99 11.09
N SER A 267 1.94 15.97 11.98
CA SER A 267 3.11 16.63 12.53
C SER A 267 3.90 15.68 13.45
N PRO A 268 5.19 15.88 13.64
CA PRO A 268 5.98 15.12 14.63
C PRO A 268 5.38 15.15 16.03
N GLU A 269 4.93 16.31 16.48
CA GLU A 269 4.36 16.52 17.81
C GLU A 269 3.12 15.67 18.04
N ALA A 270 2.18 15.66 17.08
CA ALA A 270 0.98 14.84 17.17
C ALA A 270 1.30 13.34 17.11
N HIS A 271 2.27 12.96 16.28
CA HIS A 271 2.69 11.57 16.12
C HIS A 271 3.40 11.04 17.38
N GLU A 272 4.24 11.85 18.01
CA GLU A 272 4.93 11.49 19.25
C GLU A 272 3.98 11.49 20.45
N ALA A 273 3.05 12.44 20.56
CA ALA A 273 2.06 12.47 21.62
C ALA A 273 1.20 11.20 21.64
N LEU A 274 0.82 10.69 20.46
CA LEU A 274 0.12 9.40 20.34
C LEU A 274 0.99 8.24 20.83
N ALA A 275 2.25 8.18 20.42
CA ALA A 275 3.17 7.12 20.81
C ALA A 275 3.39 7.08 22.33
N ILE A 276 3.68 8.23 22.94
CA ILE A 276 3.87 8.38 24.40
C ILE A 276 2.61 7.92 25.14
N ALA A 277 1.44 8.40 24.74
CA ALA A 277 0.17 8.04 25.39
C ALA A 277 -0.07 6.53 25.36
N MET A 278 0.07 5.91 24.19
CA MET A 278 -0.16 4.48 24.03
C MET A 278 0.86 3.64 24.82
N ASN A 279 2.13 4.06 24.80
CA ASN A 279 3.18 3.36 25.57
C ASN A 279 2.93 3.43 27.09
N ARG A 280 2.52 4.58 27.62
CA ARG A 280 2.19 4.75 29.04
C ARG A 280 0.95 3.97 29.48
N LEU A 281 0.00 3.75 28.56
CA LEU A 281 -1.20 2.95 28.84
C LEU A 281 -0.99 1.44 28.68
N GLY A 282 0.13 1.00 28.09
CA GLY A 282 0.32 -0.41 27.74
C GLY A 282 -0.32 -0.84 26.41
N GLY A 283 -0.91 0.09 25.67
CA GLY A 283 -1.34 -0.10 24.29
C GLY A 283 -0.20 0.09 23.29
N ARG A 284 -0.52 0.19 21.98
CA ARG A 284 0.48 0.33 20.94
C ARG A 284 0.12 1.46 19.97
N SER A 285 1.11 2.26 19.60
CA SER A 285 0.96 3.20 18.48
C SER A 285 1.53 2.63 17.20
N ASN A 286 0.97 3.07 16.07
CA ASN A 286 1.34 2.66 14.73
C ASN A 286 2.08 3.79 14.02
N SER A 287 3.30 3.52 13.53
CA SER A 287 4.14 4.50 12.83
C SER A 287 3.50 5.02 11.52
N GLY A 288 2.54 4.27 10.96
CA GLY A 288 2.18 4.43 9.56
C GLY A 288 3.35 4.08 8.63
N GLU A 289 3.12 4.13 7.32
CA GLU A 289 4.13 3.76 6.31
C GLU A 289 5.21 4.82 6.03
N GLY A 290 5.29 5.86 6.85
CA GLY A 290 6.17 7.00 6.62
C GLY A 290 7.58 6.89 7.23
N GLY A 291 7.94 5.75 7.79
CA GLY A 291 9.16 5.60 8.57
C GLY A 291 9.05 6.24 9.96
N GLU A 292 10.09 6.13 10.73
CA GLU A 292 10.20 6.75 12.06
C GLU A 292 11.66 7.17 12.30
N ASP A 293 11.85 8.31 12.94
CA ASP A 293 13.19 8.81 13.26
C ASP A 293 13.86 7.86 14.28
N PRO A 294 15.06 7.35 13.99
CA PRO A 294 15.80 6.47 14.90
C PRO A 294 16.05 7.06 16.30
N VAL A 295 16.07 8.40 16.45
CA VAL A 295 16.21 9.05 17.78
C VAL A 295 15.05 8.73 18.74
N ARG A 296 13.96 8.16 18.24
CA ARG A 296 12.81 7.72 19.05
C ARG A 296 12.98 6.29 19.59
N TYR A 297 13.89 5.49 19.00
CA TYR A 297 14.07 4.10 19.41
C TYR A 297 14.64 4.03 20.84
N GLY A 298 14.14 3.05 21.62
CA GLY A 298 14.48 2.93 23.04
C GLY A 298 13.90 4.02 23.96
N THR A 299 13.05 4.92 23.45
CA THR A 299 12.35 5.94 24.24
C THR A 299 10.84 5.71 24.27
N GLU A 300 10.14 6.37 25.20
CA GLU A 300 8.66 6.31 25.23
C GLU A 300 7.97 6.88 23.96
N ARG A 301 8.71 7.54 23.05
CA ARG A 301 8.20 8.08 21.79
C ARG A 301 8.15 7.04 20.67
N VAL A 302 8.68 5.83 20.89
CA VAL A 302 8.71 4.78 19.87
C VAL A 302 7.31 4.29 19.54
N SER A 303 7.02 4.12 18.25
CA SER A 303 5.81 3.42 17.80
C SER A 303 6.09 1.91 17.80
N LYS A 304 5.36 1.15 18.61
CA LYS A 304 5.55 -0.30 18.76
C LYS A 304 5.09 -1.09 17.54
N ILE A 305 4.12 -0.55 16.79
CA ILE A 305 3.72 -1.10 15.50
C ILE A 305 4.45 -0.35 14.39
N LYS A 306 5.30 -1.06 13.64
CA LYS A 306 5.96 -0.52 12.44
C LYS A 306 5.19 -0.93 11.21
N GLN A 307 4.59 0.05 10.50
CA GLN A 307 3.88 -0.24 9.27
C GLN A 307 4.85 -0.37 8.10
N VAL A 308 4.65 -1.40 7.29
CA VAL A 308 5.51 -1.79 6.18
C VAL A 308 4.71 -1.70 4.88
N ALA A 309 5.17 -0.87 3.96
CA ALA A 309 4.69 -0.83 2.58
C ALA A 309 5.65 -1.62 1.67
N SER A 310 5.98 -2.84 2.08
CA SER A 310 7.02 -3.69 1.48
C SER A 310 8.37 -2.97 1.38
N GLY A 311 9.00 -2.86 0.21
CA GLY A 311 10.26 -2.13 0.00
C GLY A 311 10.11 -0.61 -0.17
N ARG A 312 9.01 0.04 0.25
CA ARG A 312 8.79 1.48 0.07
C ARG A 312 9.15 2.28 1.32
N PHE A 313 9.55 3.54 1.12
CA PHE A 313 9.66 4.56 2.17
C PHE A 313 10.61 4.22 3.31
N GLY A 314 11.79 3.67 3.00
CA GLY A 314 12.86 3.48 3.98
C GLY A 314 12.61 2.37 5.00
N VAL A 315 12.01 1.28 4.57
CA VAL A 315 11.91 0.07 5.38
C VAL A 315 13.30 -0.58 5.45
N THR A 316 14.01 -0.34 6.55
CA THR A 316 15.37 -0.85 6.80
C THR A 316 15.37 -1.86 7.94
N ALA A 317 16.43 -2.66 8.06
CA ALA A 317 16.56 -3.61 9.18
C ALA A 317 16.46 -2.91 10.55
N HIS A 318 17.09 -1.76 10.72
CA HIS A 318 17.03 -1.01 11.98
C HIS A 318 15.61 -0.54 12.34
N TYR A 319 14.82 -0.13 11.34
CA TYR A 319 13.40 0.16 11.54
C TYR A 319 12.63 -1.07 12.00
N LEU A 320 12.87 -2.23 11.35
CA LEU A 320 12.12 -3.46 11.61
C LEU A 320 12.42 -4.09 12.98
N VAL A 321 13.68 -4.07 13.42
CA VAL A 321 14.06 -4.69 14.72
C VAL A 321 13.58 -3.91 15.94
N ASN A 322 13.10 -2.68 15.76
CA ASN A 322 12.52 -1.84 16.81
C ASN A 322 10.99 -1.94 16.89
N ALA A 323 10.41 -3.01 16.36
CA ALA A 323 8.97 -3.26 16.36
C ALA A 323 8.58 -4.39 17.33
N GLU A 324 7.46 -4.24 18.02
CA GLU A 324 6.72 -5.34 18.65
C GLU A 324 5.77 -6.01 17.62
N VAL A 325 5.25 -5.21 16.67
CA VAL A 325 4.39 -5.67 15.58
C VAL A 325 4.84 -5.06 14.27
N LEU A 326 5.07 -5.89 13.26
CA LEU A 326 5.33 -5.49 11.89
C LEU A 326 4.04 -5.60 11.09
N GLN A 327 3.47 -4.47 10.67
CA GLN A 327 2.19 -4.46 9.96
C GLN A 327 2.38 -4.21 8.47
N ILE A 328 2.14 -5.24 7.66
CA ILE A 328 2.10 -5.12 6.20
C ILE A 328 0.80 -4.41 5.81
N LYS A 329 0.91 -3.26 5.16
CA LYS A 329 -0.24 -2.52 4.64
C LYS A 329 -0.47 -2.88 3.18
N ILE A 330 -1.51 -3.67 2.90
CA ILE A 330 -1.92 -3.96 1.52
C ILE A 330 -2.63 -2.75 0.91
N ALA A 331 -3.60 -2.19 1.62
CA ALA A 331 -4.36 -1.02 1.21
C ALA A 331 -4.96 -0.30 2.43
N GLN A 332 -5.75 0.73 2.20
CA GLN A 332 -6.49 1.44 3.25
C GLN A 332 -7.97 1.58 2.88
N GLY A 333 -8.86 1.46 3.88
CA GLY A 333 -10.30 1.31 3.67
C GLY A 333 -10.97 2.45 2.90
N ALA A 334 -10.51 3.70 3.08
CA ALA A 334 -11.11 4.86 2.45
C ALA A 334 -10.85 4.97 0.94
N LYS A 335 -9.81 4.32 0.41
CA LYS A 335 -9.43 4.37 -1.00
C LYS A 335 -8.65 3.14 -1.42
N PRO A 336 -9.31 1.99 -1.51
CA PRO A 336 -8.64 0.68 -1.67
C PRO A 336 -7.79 0.58 -2.94
N GLY A 337 -8.22 1.12 -4.06
CA GLY A 337 -7.51 1.05 -5.34
C GLY A 337 -6.46 2.14 -5.57
N GLU A 338 -6.56 3.28 -4.87
CA GLU A 338 -5.67 4.44 -5.06
C GLU A 338 -4.45 4.38 -4.13
N GLY A 339 -4.61 3.81 -2.95
CA GLY A 339 -3.57 3.71 -1.95
C GLY A 339 -3.21 5.02 -1.24
N GLY A 340 -2.09 5.01 -0.51
CA GLY A 340 -1.60 6.15 0.25
C GLY A 340 -1.01 7.23 -0.66
N GLN A 341 -1.18 8.49 -0.26
CA GLN A 341 -0.59 9.65 -0.94
C GLN A 341 -0.13 10.69 0.07
N LEU A 342 1.08 11.20 -0.12
CA LEU A 342 1.58 12.38 0.57
C LEU A 342 1.90 13.45 -0.48
N PRO A 343 1.20 14.61 -0.49
CA PRO A 343 1.47 15.67 -1.45
C PRO A 343 2.90 16.24 -1.32
N GLY A 344 3.53 16.60 -2.42
CA GLY A 344 4.92 17.07 -2.45
C GLY A 344 5.19 18.26 -1.52
N HIS A 345 4.25 19.20 -1.40
CA HIS A 345 4.40 20.35 -0.49
C HIS A 345 4.40 19.99 1.01
N LYS A 346 4.11 18.75 1.38
CA LYS A 346 4.30 18.18 2.73
C LYS A 346 5.62 17.43 2.87
N VAL A 347 6.30 17.12 1.75
CA VAL A 347 7.59 16.40 1.76
C VAL A 347 8.71 17.44 1.90
N ASN A 348 8.96 17.85 3.13
CA ASN A 348 10.10 18.70 3.48
C ASN A 348 11.39 17.86 3.64
N GLU A 349 12.53 18.47 3.94
CA GLU A 349 13.83 17.80 4.10
C GLU A 349 13.77 16.65 5.13
N MET A 350 13.14 16.87 6.28
CA MET A 350 13.00 15.84 7.32
C MET A 350 12.19 14.63 6.82
N ILE A 351 11.05 14.88 6.20
CA ILE A 351 10.19 13.79 5.68
C ILE A 351 10.89 13.08 4.52
N ALA A 352 11.56 13.82 3.63
CA ALA A 352 12.32 13.26 2.53
C ALA A 352 13.44 12.35 3.02
N LYS A 353 14.20 12.79 4.04
CA LYS A 353 15.24 11.98 4.69
C LYS A 353 14.67 10.68 5.27
N LEU A 354 13.58 10.76 6.06
CA LEU A 354 12.97 9.58 6.71
C LEU A 354 12.38 8.58 5.71
N ARG A 355 11.94 9.06 4.55
CA ARG A 355 11.33 8.22 3.51
C ARG A 355 12.26 7.86 2.37
N TYR A 356 13.53 8.25 2.45
CA TYR A 356 14.52 8.07 1.38
C TYR A 356 13.99 8.57 0.03
N ALA A 357 13.47 9.79 0.02
CA ALA A 357 12.82 10.41 -1.14
C ALA A 357 13.38 11.82 -1.38
N ARG A 358 12.91 12.49 -2.44
CA ARG A 358 13.31 13.86 -2.76
C ARG A 358 12.33 14.87 -2.14
N PRO A 359 12.82 15.96 -1.53
CA PRO A 359 11.98 17.06 -1.06
C PRO A 359 11.13 17.63 -2.18
N GLY A 360 9.88 17.98 -1.86
CA GLY A 360 8.95 18.58 -2.82
C GLY A 360 8.28 17.61 -3.79
N VAL A 361 8.72 16.34 -3.86
CA VAL A 361 8.14 15.32 -4.72
C VAL A 361 7.02 14.58 -3.99
N GLY A 362 5.84 14.43 -4.63
CA GLY A 362 4.72 13.68 -4.07
C GLY A 362 5.04 12.19 -3.96
N LEU A 363 4.61 11.58 -2.86
CA LEU A 363 4.81 10.17 -2.59
C LEU A 363 3.49 9.42 -2.71
N ILE A 364 3.49 8.31 -3.45
CA ILE A 364 2.33 7.45 -3.67
C ILE A 364 2.63 6.01 -3.28
N SER A 365 1.61 5.33 -2.75
CA SER A 365 1.69 3.92 -2.33
C SER A 365 0.44 3.15 -2.78
N PRO A 366 0.22 2.99 -4.10
CA PRO A 366 -0.92 2.24 -4.60
C PRO A 366 -0.68 0.73 -4.48
N PRO A 367 -1.75 -0.08 -4.27
CA PRO A 367 -1.71 -1.51 -4.50
C PRO A 367 -1.79 -1.80 -6.02
N PRO A 368 -1.29 -2.94 -6.51
CA PRO A 368 -0.43 -3.88 -5.80
C PRO A 368 0.96 -3.31 -5.53
N HIS A 369 1.66 -3.90 -4.56
CA HIS A 369 3.08 -3.63 -4.34
C HIS A 369 3.91 -4.39 -5.40
N HIS A 370 5.14 -3.92 -5.70
CA HIS A 370 5.96 -4.51 -6.75
C HIS A 370 6.42 -5.94 -6.47
N ASP A 371 6.26 -6.42 -5.25
CA ASP A 371 6.61 -7.76 -4.77
C ASP A 371 5.42 -8.54 -4.21
N ILE A 372 4.17 -8.06 -4.35
CA ILE A 372 2.99 -8.74 -3.83
C ILE A 372 1.91 -8.77 -4.90
N TYR A 373 1.78 -9.90 -5.59
CA TYR A 373 0.77 -10.16 -6.62
C TYR A 373 -0.09 -11.39 -6.29
N SER A 374 0.34 -12.18 -5.29
CA SER A 374 -0.34 -13.38 -4.84
C SER A 374 -0.23 -13.55 -3.32
N ILE A 375 -0.95 -14.54 -2.76
CA ILE A 375 -0.82 -14.92 -1.33
C ILE A 375 0.57 -15.50 -1.05
N GLU A 376 1.18 -16.17 -2.02
CA GLU A 376 2.51 -16.76 -1.92
C GLU A 376 3.59 -15.67 -1.82
N ASP A 377 3.47 -14.59 -2.58
CA ASP A 377 4.36 -13.43 -2.47
C ASP A 377 4.21 -12.76 -1.10
N LEU A 378 2.98 -12.64 -0.62
CA LEU A 378 2.73 -12.12 0.73
C LEU A 378 3.32 -13.05 1.81
N ALA A 379 3.22 -14.38 1.63
CA ALA A 379 3.83 -15.35 2.53
C ALA A 379 5.35 -15.21 2.55
N GLN A 380 5.98 -14.92 1.41
CA GLN A 380 7.42 -14.63 1.35
C GLN A 380 7.78 -13.36 2.14
N LEU A 381 7.00 -12.27 2.00
CA LEU A 381 7.24 -11.06 2.79
C LEU A 381 7.03 -11.28 4.29
N ILE A 382 6.01 -12.06 4.67
CA ILE A 382 5.80 -12.44 6.08
C ILE A 382 7.00 -13.23 6.62
N PHE A 383 7.51 -14.18 5.82
CA PHE A 383 8.70 -14.95 6.18
C PHE A 383 9.93 -14.04 6.32
N ASP A 384 10.18 -13.15 5.36
CA ASP A 384 11.26 -12.16 5.41
C ASP A 384 11.23 -11.37 6.73
N LEU A 385 10.04 -10.87 7.11
CA LEU A 385 9.85 -10.08 8.33
C LEU A 385 10.08 -10.90 9.60
N LYS A 386 9.63 -12.15 9.63
CA LYS A 386 9.87 -13.07 10.76
C LYS A 386 11.35 -13.45 10.87
N GLN A 387 12.10 -13.46 9.76
CA GLN A 387 13.54 -13.70 9.79
C GLN A 387 14.31 -12.48 10.34
N VAL A 388 14.03 -11.26 9.89
CA VAL A 388 14.77 -10.07 10.36
C VAL A 388 14.46 -9.74 11.82
N ASN A 389 13.23 -9.95 12.26
CA ASN A 389 12.80 -9.72 13.65
C ASN A 389 11.89 -10.85 14.15
N PRO A 390 12.49 -11.98 14.61
CA PRO A 390 11.72 -13.15 15.06
C PRO A 390 10.87 -12.88 16.32
N GLU A 391 11.14 -11.81 17.06
CA GLU A 391 10.37 -11.46 18.25
C GLU A 391 9.09 -10.72 17.93
N ALA A 392 9.01 -9.99 16.82
CA ALA A 392 7.84 -9.25 16.43
C ALA A 392 6.72 -10.15 15.92
N LEU A 393 5.48 -9.76 16.19
CA LEU A 393 4.31 -10.32 15.52
C LEU A 393 4.20 -9.71 14.12
N VAL A 394 3.75 -10.50 13.14
CA VAL A 394 3.49 -9.98 11.79
C VAL A 394 1.99 -9.83 11.58
N SER A 395 1.58 -8.59 11.32
CA SER A 395 0.20 -8.20 11.03
C SER A 395 0.03 -7.93 9.53
N VAL A 396 -1.15 -8.26 9.01
CA VAL A 396 -1.55 -7.86 7.64
C VAL A 396 -2.81 -7.01 7.70
N LYS A 397 -2.74 -5.80 7.15
CA LYS A 397 -3.88 -4.90 7.06
C LYS A 397 -4.57 -5.06 5.72
N LEU A 398 -5.83 -5.52 5.77
CA LEU A 398 -6.74 -5.72 4.64
C LEU A 398 -7.86 -4.67 4.66
N VAL A 399 -8.54 -4.53 3.55
CA VAL A 399 -9.69 -3.64 3.39
C VAL A 399 -10.98 -4.44 3.51
N ALA A 400 -11.96 -3.89 4.23
CA ALA A 400 -13.31 -4.43 4.29
C ALA A 400 -13.97 -4.31 2.91
N GLN A 401 -13.95 -5.40 2.15
CA GLN A 401 -14.63 -5.54 0.86
C GLN A 401 -15.14 -6.97 0.72
N ALA A 402 -16.08 -7.19 -0.17
CA ALA A 402 -16.61 -8.53 -0.42
C ALA A 402 -15.49 -9.49 -0.80
N GLY A 403 -15.48 -10.70 -0.19
CA GLY A 403 -14.42 -11.69 -0.38
C GLY A 403 -13.21 -11.55 0.53
N VAL A 404 -13.14 -10.53 1.41
CA VAL A 404 -12.02 -10.33 2.32
C VAL A 404 -11.80 -11.52 3.26
N GLY A 405 -12.86 -12.25 3.62
CA GLY A 405 -12.76 -13.47 4.43
C GLY A 405 -11.92 -14.57 3.76
N THR A 406 -12.07 -14.76 2.45
CA THR A 406 -11.25 -15.70 1.67
C THR A 406 -9.80 -15.27 1.62
N VAL A 407 -9.55 -13.96 1.41
CA VAL A 407 -8.20 -13.39 1.46
C VAL A 407 -7.58 -13.59 2.84
N ALA A 408 -8.34 -13.35 3.91
CA ALA A 408 -7.89 -13.52 5.29
C ALA A 408 -7.54 -14.98 5.62
N ALA A 409 -8.29 -15.94 5.10
CA ALA A 409 -7.95 -17.37 5.22
C ALA A 409 -6.60 -17.67 4.55
N GLY A 410 -6.37 -17.14 3.36
CA GLY A 410 -5.06 -17.21 2.69
C GLY A 410 -3.93 -16.58 3.51
N VAL A 411 -4.16 -15.37 4.03
CA VAL A 411 -3.20 -14.62 4.88
C VAL A 411 -2.88 -15.39 6.17
N THR A 412 -3.87 -16.05 6.79
CA THR A 412 -3.66 -16.90 7.96
C THR A 412 -2.79 -18.12 7.61
N LYS A 413 -3.04 -18.76 6.47
CA LYS A 413 -2.21 -19.86 5.95
C LYS A 413 -0.80 -19.40 5.55
N ALA A 414 -0.65 -18.12 5.19
CA ALA A 414 0.63 -17.46 4.93
C ALA A 414 1.38 -17.07 6.22
N TYR A 415 0.92 -17.53 7.40
CA TYR A 415 1.55 -17.38 8.71
C TYR A 415 1.54 -15.96 9.31
N ALA A 416 0.57 -15.12 8.95
CA ALA A 416 0.31 -13.89 9.69
C ALA A 416 -0.17 -14.18 11.12
N ASP A 417 0.26 -13.38 12.07
CA ASP A 417 -0.13 -13.50 13.49
C ASP A 417 -1.37 -12.66 13.83
N LEU A 418 -1.60 -11.59 13.05
CA LEU A 418 -2.70 -10.66 13.24
C LEU A 418 -3.23 -10.18 11.87
N ILE A 419 -4.54 -10.04 11.75
CA ILE A 419 -5.19 -9.45 10.57
C ILE A 419 -6.00 -8.23 11.01
N THR A 420 -5.75 -7.09 10.37
CA THR A 420 -6.54 -5.87 10.59
C THR A 420 -7.50 -5.67 9.44
N ILE A 421 -8.81 -5.59 9.72
CA ILE A 421 -9.85 -5.28 8.74
C ILE A 421 -10.18 -3.78 8.83
N SER A 422 -9.88 -3.04 7.78
CA SER A 422 -10.03 -1.59 7.73
C SER A 422 -11.30 -1.16 7.00
N GLY A 423 -12.15 -0.41 7.66
CA GLY A 423 -13.36 0.15 7.07
C GLY A 423 -13.13 1.45 6.27
N TYR A 424 -14.16 1.92 5.58
CA TYR A 424 -14.12 3.13 4.72
C TYR A 424 -13.68 4.42 5.44
N ASP A 425 -13.81 4.50 6.74
CA ASP A 425 -13.31 5.63 7.54
C ASP A 425 -11.78 5.59 7.74
N GLY A 426 -11.14 4.45 7.45
CA GLY A 426 -9.69 4.26 7.61
C GLY A 426 -8.90 4.97 6.53
N GLY A 427 -8.10 6.01 6.91
CA GLY A 427 -7.24 6.73 5.98
C GLY A 427 -7.93 7.85 5.19
N THR A 428 -9.00 8.44 5.73
CA THR A 428 -9.79 9.50 5.06
C THR A 428 -9.14 10.87 5.03
N GLY A 429 -8.04 11.12 5.71
CA GLY A 429 -7.41 12.44 5.83
C GLY A 429 -7.12 13.17 4.50
N ALA A 430 -6.77 12.42 3.45
CA ALA A 430 -6.52 12.95 2.11
C ALA A 430 -7.35 12.21 1.02
N SER A 431 -8.38 11.46 1.42
CA SER A 431 -9.25 10.75 0.47
C SER A 431 -10.24 11.70 -0.18
N PRO A 432 -10.45 11.60 -1.51
CA PRO A 432 -11.57 12.26 -2.17
C PRO A 432 -12.92 11.74 -1.67
N LEU A 433 -13.94 12.58 -1.73
CA LEU A 433 -15.30 12.18 -1.34
C LEU A 433 -15.80 10.98 -2.16
N THR A 434 -15.50 10.96 -3.45
CA THR A 434 -15.90 9.89 -4.37
C THR A 434 -15.31 8.54 -3.96
N SER A 435 -14.03 8.48 -3.59
CA SER A 435 -13.38 7.25 -3.14
C SER A 435 -13.99 6.74 -1.83
N THR A 436 -14.13 7.61 -0.83
CA THR A 436 -14.70 7.24 0.47
C THR A 436 -16.15 6.75 0.33
N LYS A 437 -16.96 7.42 -0.51
CA LYS A 437 -18.38 7.11 -0.67
C LYS A 437 -18.64 5.88 -1.51
N TYR A 438 -17.83 5.63 -2.56
CA TYR A 438 -18.17 4.62 -3.58
C TYR A 438 -17.21 3.43 -3.65
N ALA A 439 -16.01 3.54 -3.10
CA ALA A 439 -15.04 2.44 -3.11
C ALA A 439 -14.81 1.82 -1.73
N GLY A 440 -15.04 2.56 -0.65
CA GLY A 440 -14.89 2.06 0.71
C GLY A 440 -16.10 1.26 1.17
N SER A 441 -15.86 0.24 2.02
CA SER A 441 -16.90 -0.58 2.65
C SER A 441 -16.85 -0.50 4.17
N PRO A 442 -17.98 -0.67 4.87
CA PRO A 442 -18.02 -0.70 6.33
C PRO A 442 -17.19 -1.86 6.90
N TRP A 443 -16.45 -1.61 7.98
CA TRP A 443 -15.66 -2.67 8.62
C TRP A 443 -16.52 -3.80 9.20
N GLU A 444 -17.75 -3.52 9.58
CA GLU A 444 -18.69 -4.48 10.14
C GLU A 444 -18.92 -5.65 9.18
N LEU A 445 -19.02 -5.38 7.87
CA LEU A 445 -19.16 -6.41 6.83
C LEU A 445 -17.91 -7.26 6.73
N GLY A 446 -16.75 -6.61 6.55
CA GLY A 446 -15.48 -7.31 6.36
C GLY A 446 -15.04 -8.10 7.59
N LEU A 447 -15.26 -7.56 8.80
CA LEU A 447 -14.93 -8.24 10.05
C LEU A 447 -15.78 -9.50 10.25
N ALA A 448 -17.10 -9.38 10.12
CA ALA A 448 -18.03 -10.49 10.28
C ALA A 448 -17.75 -11.61 9.25
N GLU A 449 -17.55 -11.24 7.99
CA GLU A 449 -17.17 -12.19 6.93
C GLU A 449 -15.85 -12.90 7.28
N THR A 450 -14.83 -12.14 7.68
CA THR A 450 -13.52 -12.70 8.03
C THR A 450 -13.62 -13.66 9.21
N HIS A 451 -14.28 -13.25 10.29
CA HIS A 451 -14.47 -14.10 11.46
C HIS A 451 -15.17 -15.42 11.10
N GLN A 452 -16.28 -15.35 10.39
CA GLN A 452 -17.06 -16.52 9.99
C GLN A 452 -16.28 -17.47 9.08
N VAL A 453 -15.53 -16.93 8.09
CA VAL A 453 -14.70 -17.74 7.20
C VAL A 453 -13.58 -18.44 7.96
N LEU A 454 -12.89 -17.72 8.85
CA LEU A 454 -11.83 -18.32 9.65
C LEU A 454 -12.34 -19.43 10.59
N VAL A 455 -13.49 -19.24 11.25
CA VAL A 455 -14.11 -20.27 12.09
C VAL A 455 -14.46 -21.51 11.26
N ARG A 456 -15.14 -21.36 10.13
CA ARG A 456 -15.53 -22.47 9.25
C ARG A 456 -14.36 -23.25 8.68
N ASN A 457 -13.23 -22.62 8.49
CA ASN A 457 -12.02 -23.26 7.97
C ASN A 457 -11.10 -23.77 9.09
N GLY A 458 -11.50 -23.71 10.37
CA GLY A 458 -10.68 -24.12 11.50
C GLY A 458 -9.39 -23.28 11.65
N LEU A 459 -9.41 -22.03 11.22
CA LEU A 459 -8.24 -21.15 11.20
C LEU A 459 -8.29 -20.04 12.27
N ARG A 460 -9.45 -19.86 12.91
CA ARG A 460 -9.67 -18.72 13.80
C ARG A 460 -8.74 -18.68 15.03
N HIS A 461 -8.37 -19.84 15.53
CA HIS A 461 -7.46 -19.98 16.67
C HIS A 461 -6.02 -19.52 16.37
N ARG A 462 -5.61 -19.44 15.10
CA ARG A 462 -4.24 -19.18 14.68
C ARG A 462 -3.91 -17.69 14.50
N VAL A 463 -4.92 -16.83 14.43
CA VAL A 463 -4.72 -15.41 14.05
C VAL A 463 -5.63 -14.51 14.87
N ARG A 464 -5.08 -13.39 15.38
CA ARG A 464 -5.84 -12.33 16.02
C ARG A 464 -6.55 -11.47 14.99
N LEU A 465 -7.81 -11.09 15.26
CA LEU A 465 -8.53 -10.15 14.43
C LEU A 465 -8.59 -8.77 15.07
N GLN A 466 -8.29 -7.77 14.27
CA GLN A 466 -8.40 -6.36 14.62
C GLN A 466 -9.31 -5.66 13.61
N THR A 467 -10.02 -4.63 14.05
CA THR A 467 -10.71 -3.71 13.14
C THR A 467 -10.30 -2.27 13.39
N ASP A 468 -10.28 -1.47 12.32
CA ASP A 468 -10.16 -0.01 12.38
C ASP A 468 -11.13 0.68 11.39
N GLY A 469 -11.32 1.96 11.58
CA GLY A 469 -12.19 2.77 10.72
C GLY A 469 -13.43 3.28 11.44
N GLY A 470 -13.27 4.28 12.28
CA GLY A 470 -14.38 5.04 12.85
C GLY A 470 -14.85 4.59 14.25
N LEU A 471 -14.05 3.86 14.99
CA LEU A 471 -14.32 3.56 16.41
C LEU A 471 -14.23 4.83 17.26
N LYS A 472 -15.16 5.02 18.20
CA LYS A 472 -15.31 6.26 19.00
C LYS A 472 -15.56 6.04 20.48
N THR A 473 -16.32 5.01 20.88
CA THR A 473 -16.82 4.77 22.22
C THR A 473 -16.64 3.31 22.65
N GLY A 474 -16.89 3.02 23.92
CA GLY A 474 -16.91 1.65 24.43
C GLY A 474 -17.97 0.77 23.76
N LEU A 475 -19.10 1.36 23.36
CA LEU A 475 -20.13 0.64 22.59
C LEU A 475 -19.62 0.14 21.23
N ASP A 476 -18.78 0.92 20.54
CA ASP A 476 -18.13 0.48 19.30
C ASP A 476 -17.21 -0.72 19.57
N VAL A 477 -16.48 -0.72 20.70
CA VAL A 477 -15.62 -1.84 21.13
C VAL A 477 -16.45 -3.10 21.38
N ILE A 478 -17.54 -3.01 22.14
CA ILE A 478 -18.44 -4.14 22.43
C ILE A 478 -19.01 -4.74 21.13
N LYS A 479 -19.54 -3.89 20.25
CA LYS A 479 -20.13 -4.36 18.97
C LYS A 479 -19.07 -4.99 18.05
N ALA A 480 -17.86 -4.42 18.00
CA ALA A 480 -16.76 -5.00 17.25
C ALA A 480 -16.30 -6.35 17.82
N ALA A 481 -16.26 -6.49 19.15
CA ALA A 481 -15.94 -7.76 19.79
C ALA A 481 -16.98 -8.84 19.47
N VAL A 482 -18.26 -8.51 19.56
CA VAL A 482 -19.36 -9.42 19.21
C VAL A 482 -19.26 -9.91 17.75
N LEU A 483 -18.81 -9.05 16.82
CA LEU A 483 -18.58 -9.40 15.43
C LEU A 483 -17.22 -10.10 15.17
N GLY A 484 -16.39 -10.31 16.21
CA GLY A 484 -15.19 -11.14 16.15
C GLY A 484 -13.84 -10.41 16.32
N ALA A 485 -13.81 -9.11 16.63
CA ALA A 485 -12.56 -8.39 16.87
C ALA A 485 -12.01 -8.68 18.28
N GLU A 486 -10.68 -8.84 18.37
CA GLU A 486 -9.92 -9.02 19.61
C GLU A 486 -9.07 -7.80 19.97
N SER A 487 -8.83 -6.93 18.97
CA SER A 487 -8.05 -5.70 19.08
C SER A 487 -8.74 -4.59 18.27
N PHE A 488 -8.51 -3.34 18.66
CA PHE A 488 -9.31 -2.19 18.19
C PHE A 488 -8.38 -1.03 17.82
N GLY A 489 -8.47 -0.60 16.56
CA GLY A 489 -7.65 0.50 16.01
C GLY A 489 -8.41 1.83 15.98
N PHE A 490 -7.87 2.85 16.65
CA PHE A 490 -8.47 4.18 16.74
C PHE A 490 -7.64 5.21 15.97
N GLY A 491 -8.27 5.92 15.03
CA GLY A 491 -7.61 6.98 14.24
C GLY A 491 -8.10 8.37 14.59
N THR A 492 -9.32 8.69 14.18
CA THR A 492 -9.87 10.05 14.25
C THR A 492 -10.14 10.51 15.68
N ALA A 493 -10.69 9.67 16.54
CA ALA A 493 -11.07 10.07 17.91
C ALA A 493 -9.85 10.50 18.75
N PRO A 494 -8.70 9.78 18.78
CA PRO A 494 -7.49 10.28 19.43
C PRO A 494 -6.97 11.58 18.84
N MET A 495 -7.15 11.82 17.51
CA MET A 495 -6.78 13.09 16.90
C MET A 495 -7.68 14.24 17.37
N VAL A 496 -9.00 13.99 17.54
CA VAL A 496 -9.94 14.97 18.11
C VAL A 496 -9.55 15.26 19.56
N ALA A 497 -9.17 14.25 20.33
CA ALA A 497 -8.65 14.43 21.69
C ALA A 497 -7.43 15.36 21.72
N LEU A 498 -6.52 15.26 20.74
CA LEU A 498 -5.36 16.16 20.56
C LEU A 498 -5.71 17.57 20.05
N GLY A 499 -6.98 17.87 19.80
CA GLY A 499 -7.45 19.21 19.36
C GLY A 499 -7.85 19.30 17.88
N CYS A 500 -7.98 18.19 17.13
CA CYS A 500 -8.48 18.23 15.76
C CYS A 500 -9.91 18.76 15.69
N LYS A 501 -10.15 19.76 14.84
CA LYS A 501 -11.49 20.35 14.59
C LYS A 501 -12.21 19.73 13.39
N TYR A 502 -11.70 18.65 12.84
CA TYR A 502 -12.24 17.91 11.70
C TYR A 502 -12.52 18.76 10.45
N LEU A 503 -11.62 19.72 10.15
CA LEU A 503 -11.79 20.67 9.04
C LEU A 503 -11.63 20.02 7.66
N ARG A 504 -11.05 18.82 7.59
CA ARG A 504 -10.80 18.04 6.36
C ARG A 504 -9.92 18.76 5.32
N ILE A 505 -8.99 19.58 5.80
CA ILE A 505 -7.96 20.28 5.02
C ILE A 505 -6.57 19.63 5.21
N CYS A 506 -6.55 18.39 5.70
CA CYS A 506 -5.31 17.68 6.06
C CYS A 506 -4.30 17.59 4.91
N HIS A 507 -4.77 17.53 3.66
CA HIS A 507 -3.92 17.44 2.47
C HIS A 507 -3.28 18.76 2.04
N LEU A 508 -3.75 19.90 2.56
CA LEU A 508 -3.32 21.24 2.11
C LEU A 508 -2.09 21.78 2.84
N ASN A 509 -1.55 21.06 3.82
CA ASN A 509 -0.41 21.50 4.67
C ASN A 509 -0.67 22.79 5.47
N ASN A 510 -1.92 23.20 5.63
CA ASN A 510 -2.34 24.41 6.34
C ASN A 510 -3.35 24.11 7.47
N CYS A 511 -3.20 22.94 8.12
CA CYS A 511 -4.03 22.55 9.25
C CYS A 511 -3.96 23.58 10.36
N ALA A 512 -5.09 24.25 10.65
CA ALA A 512 -5.16 25.35 11.62
C ALA A 512 -4.87 24.91 13.08
N THR A 513 -4.91 23.58 13.37
CA THR A 513 -4.64 23.05 14.70
C THR A 513 -3.23 22.45 14.85
N GLY A 514 -2.37 22.61 13.84
CA GLY A 514 -1.00 22.10 13.90
C GLY A 514 -0.84 20.58 13.77
N ILE A 515 -1.93 19.81 13.73
CA ILE A 515 -1.91 18.35 13.80
C ILE A 515 -1.49 17.71 12.47
N ALA A 516 -2.08 18.13 11.34
CA ALA A 516 -1.88 17.50 10.06
C ALA A 516 -1.13 18.42 9.06
N THR A 517 -0.06 19.04 9.53
CA THR A 517 0.77 19.97 8.76
C THR A 517 2.24 19.77 9.04
N GLN A 518 3.08 20.13 8.07
CA GLN A 518 4.52 20.22 8.24
C GLN A 518 5.02 21.68 8.33
N HIS A 519 4.09 22.65 8.29
CA HIS A 519 4.44 24.08 8.37
C HIS A 519 4.90 24.44 9.80
N PRO A 520 6.14 24.92 10.00
CA PRO A 520 6.71 25.11 11.33
C PRO A 520 5.86 25.99 12.23
N VAL A 521 5.42 27.16 11.75
CA VAL A 521 4.63 28.12 12.54
C VAL A 521 3.30 27.51 13.01
N LEU A 522 2.61 26.74 12.17
CA LEU A 522 1.35 26.12 12.55
C LEU A 522 1.55 25.02 13.58
N ARG A 523 2.65 24.24 13.47
CA ARG A 523 3.02 23.23 14.45
C ARG A 523 3.34 23.82 15.81
N GLU A 524 4.21 24.82 15.84
CA GLU A 524 4.71 25.44 17.06
C GLU A 524 3.65 26.28 17.80
N ARG A 525 2.81 27.01 17.07
CA ARG A 525 1.89 27.97 17.68
C ARG A 525 0.47 27.44 17.90
N HIS A 526 0.04 26.42 17.15
CA HIS A 526 -1.35 26.00 17.15
C HIS A 526 -1.57 24.55 17.63
N PHE A 527 -0.51 23.74 17.74
CA PHE A 527 -0.63 22.42 18.32
C PHE A 527 -0.70 22.54 19.86
N ILE A 528 -1.80 22.06 20.42
CA ILE A 528 -2.06 22.12 21.87
C ILE A 528 -2.17 20.74 22.50
N GLY A 529 -2.03 19.67 21.69
CA GLY A 529 -2.28 18.29 22.13
C GLY A 529 -1.21 17.80 23.11
N LEU A 530 -1.67 17.16 24.17
CA LEU A 530 -0.82 16.51 25.17
C LEU A 530 -1.08 15.00 25.18
N PRO A 531 -0.07 14.15 25.47
CA PRO A 531 -0.27 12.71 25.64
C PRO A 531 -1.38 12.37 26.65
N GLU A 532 -1.51 13.15 27.72
CA GLU A 532 -2.50 12.97 28.77
C GLU A 532 -3.94 13.08 28.25
N MET A 533 -4.19 13.92 27.27
CA MET A 533 -5.52 14.03 26.63
C MET A 533 -5.89 12.72 25.90
N VAL A 534 -4.95 12.11 25.21
CA VAL A 534 -5.13 10.80 24.57
C VAL A 534 -5.30 9.70 25.60
N MET A 535 -4.51 9.74 26.71
CA MET A 535 -4.64 8.79 27.79
C MET A 535 -6.02 8.87 28.44
N ASN A 536 -6.52 10.08 28.72
CA ASN A 536 -7.87 10.29 29.26
C ASN A 536 -8.93 9.71 28.34
N TYR A 537 -8.81 9.95 27.03
CA TYR A 537 -9.73 9.37 26.04
C TYR A 537 -9.79 7.84 26.14
N PHE A 538 -8.65 7.17 26.10
CA PHE A 538 -8.62 5.70 26.14
C PHE A 538 -9.03 5.13 27.50
N ARG A 539 -8.72 5.81 28.63
CA ARG A 539 -9.24 5.45 29.94
C ARG A 539 -10.77 5.50 30.00
N PHE A 540 -11.34 6.56 29.43
CA PHE A 540 -12.79 6.68 29.40
C PHE A 540 -13.45 5.60 28.53
N VAL A 541 -12.89 5.31 27.34
CA VAL A 541 -13.37 4.22 26.49
C VAL A 541 -13.27 2.88 27.20
N ALA A 542 -12.17 2.60 27.89
CA ALA A 542 -12.00 1.34 28.63
C ALA A 542 -12.96 1.24 29.82
N ARG A 543 -13.16 2.34 30.57
CA ARG A 543 -14.14 2.37 31.65
C ARG A 543 -15.56 2.16 31.17
N GLU A 544 -15.97 2.83 30.09
CA GLU A 544 -17.27 2.61 29.45
C GLU A 544 -17.43 1.15 29.00
N THR A 545 -16.40 0.57 28.39
CA THR A 545 -16.39 -0.85 28.00
C THR A 545 -16.62 -1.76 29.20
N ARG A 546 -15.94 -1.52 30.36
CA ARG A 546 -16.15 -2.28 31.58
C ARG A 546 -17.56 -2.13 32.16
N GLU A 547 -18.10 -0.91 32.21
CA GLU A 547 -19.47 -0.65 32.64
C GLU A 547 -20.49 -1.43 31.79
N MET A 548 -20.24 -1.47 30.46
CA MET A 548 -21.08 -2.26 29.55
C MET A 548 -20.91 -3.77 29.71
N LEU A 549 -19.68 -4.28 29.91
CA LEU A 549 -19.44 -5.69 30.21
C LEU A 549 -20.20 -6.10 31.49
N ALA A 550 -20.12 -5.31 32.54
CA ALA A 550 -20.84 -5.55 33.79
C ALA A 550 -22.37 -5.63 33.56
N ALA A 551 -22.92 -4.69 32.80
CA ALA A 551 -24.35 -4.63 32.45
C ALA A 551 -24.80 -5.83 31.61
N LEU A 552 -23.92 -6.30 30.69
CA LEU A 552 -24.17 -7.48 29.85
C LEU A 552 -23.98 -8.82 30.58
N GLY A 553 -23.50 -8.82 31.83
CA GLY A 553 -23.23 -10.04 32.59
C GLY A 553 -21.93 -10.74 32.16
N ALA A 554 -21.01 -10.03 31.50
CA ALA A 554 -19.72 -10.54 31.07
C ALA A 554 -18.59 -10.05 32.01
N ARG A 555 -17.65 -10.94 32.37
CA ARG A 555 -16.49 -10.61 33.21
C ARG A 555 -15.27 -10.19 32.38
N SER A 556 -15.26 -10.50 31.13
CA SER A 556 -14.17 -10.12 30.21
C SER A 556 -14.67 -9.89 28.80
N LEU A 557 -13.93 -9.09 28.05
CA LEU A 557 -14.21 -8.86 26.62
C LEU A 557 -14.10 -10.15 25.81
N ALA A 558 -13.23 -11.08 26.26
CA ALA A 558 -13.06 -12.39 25.63
C ALA A 558 -14.36 -13.21 25.59
N GLU A 559 -15.25 -13.05 26.57
CA GLU A 559 -16.53 -13.73 26.61
C GLU A 559 -17.49 -13.30 25.48
N LEU A 560 -17.34 -12.06 24.99
CA LEU A 560 -18.15 -11.50 23.91
C LEU A 560 -17.57 -11.71 22.51
N ILE A 561 -16.26 -12.04 22.38
CA ILE A 561 -15.61 -12.15 21.06
C ILE A 561 -16.31 -13.23 20.21
N GLY A 562 -16.78 -12.81 19.04
CA GLY A 562 -17.43 -13.68 18.06
C GLY A 562 -18.80 -14.21 18.51
N ARG A 563 -19.43 -13.60 19.50
CA ARG A 563 -20.78 -13.96 20.00
C ARG A 563 -21.85 -13.18 19.21
N ALA A 564 -21.83 -13.33 17.87
CA ALA A 564 -22.82 -12.68 17.01
C ALA A 564 -24.28 -13.12 17.31
N ASP A 565 -24.46 -14.24 18.00
CA ASP A 565 -25.74 -14.70 18.57
C ASP A 565 -26.33 -13.73 19.61
N LEU A 566 -25.50 -12.92 20.25
CA LEU A 566 -25.93 -11.87 21.17
C LEU A 566 -26.36 -10.60 20.44
N ALA A 567 -26.09 -10.45 19.16
CA ALA A 567 -26.49 -9.28 18.39
C ALA A 567 -27.89 -9.46 17.78
N ALA A 568 -28.68 -8.39 17.77
CA ALA A 568 -29.96 -8.32 17.12
C ALA A 568 -30.06 -7.08 16.24
N SER A 569 -30.79 -7.18 15.13
CA SER A 569 -31.07 -6.05 14.25
C SER A 569 -32.16 -5.16 14.85
N LEU A 570 -31.89 -3.87 14.95
CA LEU A 570 -32.87 -2.86 15.27
C LEU A 570 -33.66 -2.46 14.02
N PRO A 571 -34.95 -2.06 14.14
CA PRO A 571 -35.70 -1.53 13.03
C PRO A 571 -35.10 -0.19 12.62
N GLY A 572 -34.86 -0.02 11.34
CA GLY A 572 -34.34 1.26 10.81
C GLY A 572 -35.40 2.37 10.85
N GLU A 573 -34.96 3.60 10.91
CA GLU A 573 -35.81 4.79 10.93
C GLU A 573 -36.40 5.10 9.55
N THR A 574 -35.59 4.97 8.49
CA THR A 574 -35.97 5.24 7.12
C THR A 574 -36.50 3.99 6.40
N PRO A 575 -37.29 4.14 5.33
CA PRO A 575 -37.72 2.98 4.52
C PRO A 575 -36.56 2.14 3.97
N ARG A 576 -35.42 2.75 3.64
CA ARG A 576 -34.23 2.03 3.19
C ARG A 576 -33.58 1.24 4.31
N GLN A 577 -33.39 1.85 5.48
CA GLN A 577 -32.84 1.15 6.64
C GLN A 577 -33.70 -0.04 7.05
N ARG A 578 -35.04 0.10 7.02
CA ARG A 578 -35.97 -1.01 7.32
C ARG A 578 -35.88 -2.20 6.37
N ARG A 579 -35.35 -2.00 5.15
CA ARG A 579 -35.15 -3.07 4.17
C ARG A 579 -33.78 -3.73 4.28
N LEU A 580 -32.87 -3.19 5.12
CA LEU A 580 -31.56 -3.80 5.31
C LEU A 580 -31.68 -5.17 5.97
N ASP A 581 -31.15 -6.20 5.33
CA ASP A 581 -31.02 -7.53 5.89
C ASP A 581 -29.64 -7.69 6.54
N LEU A 582 -29.58 -7.56 7.85
CA LEU A 582 -28.33 -7.67 8.62
C LEU A 582 -28.05 -9.10 9.11
N ARG A 583 -28.92 -10.06 8.83
CA ARG A 583 -28.71 -11.48 9.24
C ARG A 583 -27.38 -12.05 8.74
N PRO A 584 -26.86 -11.72 7.54
CA PRO A 584 -25.56 -12.20 7.11
C PRO A 584 -24.39 -11.80 8.02
N LEU A 585 -24.49 -10.65 8.71
CA LEU A 585 -23.50 -10.20 9.71
C LEU A 585 -23.50 -11.09 10.94
N LEU A 586 -24.68 -11.54 11.34
CA LEU A 586 -24.88 -12.32 12.57
C LEU A 586 -24.50 -13.80 12.41
N GLY A 587 -24.21 -14.22 11.19
CA GLY A 587 -23.86 -15.59 10.88
C GLY A 587 -25.07 -16.51 10.77
N PRO A 588 -24.92 -17.73 10.21
CA PRO A 588 -25.97 -18.73 10.26
C PRO A 588 -26.10 -19.29 11.70
N ASP A 589 -27.30 -19.64 12.07
CA ASP A 589 -27.54 -20.49 13.23
C ASP A 589 -26.66 -21.74 13.09
N GLY A 590 -25.69 -21.92 14.01
CA GLY A 590 -24.85 -23.11 14.01
C GLY A 590 -23.38 -22.94 13.58
N LEU A 591 -22.74 -21.76 13.73
CA LEU A 591 -21.29 -21.77 13.90
C LEU A 591 -20.99 -22.67 15.10
N SER A 592 -20.22 -23.74 14.86
CA SER A 592 -19.96 -24.78 15.85
C SER A 592 -19.59 -24.18 17.21
N ALA A 593 -20.33 -24.54 18.25
CA ALA A 593 -20.02 -24.13 19.62
C ALA A 593 -18.65 -24.69 20.09
N THR A 594 -18.07 -25.61 19.33
CA THR A 594 -16.81 -26.29 19.66
C THR A 594 -15.58 -25.63 19.02
N GLU A 595 -15.76 -24.78 18.01
CA GLU A 595 -14.64 -24.12 17.35
C GLU A 595 -14.19 -22.86 18.13
N PRO A 596 -12.88 -22.60 18.22
CA PRO A 596 -12.36 -21.39 18.84
C PRO A 596 -12.92 -20.13 18.19
N ARG A 597 -13.43 -19.19 18.98
CA ARG A 597 -13.97 -17.90 18.52
C ARG A 597 -12.94 -16.78 18.49
N PHE A 598 -11.77 -17.01 19.05
CA PHE A 598 -10.65 -16.05 19.13
C PHE A 598 -9.32 -16.78 19.01
N CYS A 599 -8.24 -16.03 18.89
CA CYS A 599 -6.89 -16.56 18.78
C CYS A 599 -6.43 -17.18 20.10
N THR A 600 -6.06 -18.45 20.09
CA THR A 600 -5.50 -19.17 21.23
C THR A 600 -3.99 -19.39 21.13
N GLU A 601 -3.44 -19.25 19.92
CA GLU A 601 -2.02 -19.41 19.67
C GLU A 601 -1.27 -18.08 19.91
N PRO A 602 -0.14 -18.10 20.62
CA PRO A 602 0.63 -16.86 20.83
C PRO A 602 1.19 -16.31 19.53
N ARG A 603 1.52 -17.19 18.58
CA ARG A 603 2.05 -16.91 17.23
C ARG A 603 1.56 -17.94 16.23
N ASN A 604 1.64 -17.58 14.95
CA ASN A 604 1.38 -18.48 13.82
C ASN A 604 2.72 -18.82 13.14
N PRO A 605 3.47 -19.86 13.60
CA PRO A 605 4.81 -20.16 13.10
C PRO A 605 4.75 -20.72 11.68
N PRO A 606 5.69 -20.35 10.78
CA PRO A 606 5.83 -20.97 9.48
C PRO A 606 6.34 -22.41 9.61
N PHE A 607 6.04 -23.25 8.64
CA PHE A 607 6.59 -24.61 8.58
C PHE A 607 8.11 -24.63 8.31
N ASP A 608 8.59 -23.59 7.61
CA ASP A 608 10.01 -23.35 7.35
C ASP A 608 10.53 -22.40 8.45
N GLU A 609 11.30 -22.95 9.35
CA GLU A 609 11.86 -22.21 10.50
C GLU A 609 13.13 -21.45 10.15
N GLY A 610 13.59 -21.53 8.89
CA GLY A 610 14.83 -20.86 8.45
C GLY A 610 16.11 -21.42 9.10
N LEU A 611 16.17 -22.74 9.25
CA LEU A 611 17.26 -23.41 9.98
C LEU A 611 18.68 -23.00 9.53
N LEU A 612 18.88 -22.73 8.23
CA LEU A 612 20.18 -22.25 7.74
C LEU A 612 20.48 -20.85 8.30
N ASN A 613 19.48 -19.97 8.33
CA ASN A 613 19.66 -18.62 8.85
C ASN A 613 19.97 -18.62 10.35
N GLU A 614 19.31 -19.47 11.14
CA GLU A 614 19.61 -19.64 12.58
C GLU A 614 21.01 -20.22 12.81
N ARG A 615 21.42 -21.18 11.99
CA ARG A 615 22.79 -21.70 12.01
C ARG A 615 23.81 -20.60 11.70
N MET A 616 23.56 -19.77 10.68
CA MET A 616 24.42 -18.63 10.36
C MET A 616 24.56 -17.67 11.54
N VAL A 617 23.47 -17.41 12.27
CA VAL A 617 23.53 -16.58 13.49
C VAL A 617 24.39 -17.26 14.55
N ALA A 618 24.16 -18.53 14.84
CA ALA A 618 24.93 -19.25 15.87
C ALA A 618 26.43 -19.23 15.56
N ASP A 619 26.83 -19.43 14.30
CA ASP A 619 28.22 -19.43 13.86
C ASP A 619 28.85 -18.01 13.90
N CYS A 620 28.07 -16.95 13.58
CA CYS A 620 28.59 -15.59 13.38
C CYS A 620 28.40 -14.66 14.61
N ILE A 621 27.53 -15.00 15.56
CA ILE A 621 27.12 -14.06 16.62
C ILE A 621 28.31 -13.54 17.44
N LYS A 622 29.27 -14.40 17.75
CA LYS A 622 30.47 -13.99 18.48
C LYS A 622 31.34 -13.00 17.69
N ALA A 623 31.48 -13.19 16.37
CA ALA A 623 32.21 -12.27 15.51
C ALA A 623 31.48 -10.89 15.43
N ILE A 624 30.17 -10.91 15.44
CA ILE A 624 29.34 -9.68 15.47
C ILE A 624 29.52 -8.96 16.81
N GLU A 625 29.39 -9.65 17.95
CA GLU A 625 29.48 -9.05 19.29
C GLU A 625 30.86 -8.48 19.58
N GLU A 626 31.91 -9.19 19.16
CA GLU A 626 33.32 -8.79 19.36
C GLU A 626 33.81 -7.81 18.28
N ARG A 627 32.99 -7.49 17.26
CA ARG A 627 33.31 -6.60 16.12
C ARG A 627 34.60 -7.00 15.39
N ARG A 628 34.90 -8.30 15.32
CA ARG A 628 36.12 -8.80 14.69
C ARG A 628 35.95 -9.26 13.26
N GLY A 629 34.70 -9.30 12.79
CA GLY A 629 34.38 -9.88 11.49
C GLY A 629 34.71 -11.37 11.40
N GLY A 630 34.85 -11.86 10.19
CA GLY A 630 35.15 -13.26 9.92
C GLY A 630 34.60 -13.75 8.60
N THR A 631 35.12 -14.90 8.12
CA THR A 631 34.64 -15.53 6.87
C THR A 631 34.08 -16.93 7.19
N PHE A 632 32.82 -17.13 6.74
CA PHE A 632 32.04 -18.35 6.96
C PHE A 632 31.61 -18.94 5.62
N PHE A 633 31.44 -20.26 5.53
CA PHE A 633 31.17 -20.98 4.29
C PHE A 633 29.92 -21.85 4.42
N TYR A 634 29.03 -21.78 3.43
CA TYR A 634 27.79 -22.58 3.40
C TYR A 634 27.48 -23.06 2.00
N GLU A 635 26.78 -24.19 1.91
CA GLU A 635 26.09 -24.62 0.70
C GLU A 635 24.60 -24.19 0.77
N VAL A 636 24.08 -23.68 -0.33
CA VAL A 636 22.70 -23.19 -0.40
C VAL A 636 21.93 -23.88 -1.51
N LYS A 637 20.61 -23.97 -1.31
CA LYS A 637 19.65 -24.52 -2.27
C LYS A 637 18.49 -23.55 -2.40
N ASN A 638 17.73 -23.66 -3.48
CA ASN A 638 16.65 -22.75 -3.82
C ASN A 638 15.49 -22.68 -2.79
N PHE A 639 15.39 -23.59 -1.86
CA PHE A 639 14.45 -23.51 -0.74
C PHE A 639 14.99 -22.72 0.46
N HIS A 640 16.29 -22.41 0.50
CA HIS A 640 16.84 -21.51 1.52
C HIS A 640 16.52 -20.08 1.14
N ARG A 641 15.57 -19.48 1.87
CA ARG A 641 15.01 -18.16 1.61
C ARG A 641 15.52 -17.12 2.61
N SER A 642 15.44 -15.85 2.25
CA SER A 642 15.75 -14.70 3.12
C SER A 642 17.13 -14.80 3.76
N ILE A 643 18.10 -15.38 3.02
CA ILE A 643 19.47 -15.58 3.48
C ILE A 643 20.09 -14.22 3.84
N GLY A 644 20.63 -14.11 5.04
CA GLY A 644 21.24 -12.89 5.58
C GLY A 644 20.28 -12.01 6.37
N ALA A 645 18.95 -12.16 6.24
CA ALA A 645 17.97 -11.34 6.97
C ALA A 645 18.14 -11.48 8.49
N ARG A 646 18.32 -12.70 8.98
CA ARG A 646 18.46 -12.97 10.42
C ARG A 646 19.74 -12.36 10.99
N LEU A 647 20.87 -12.46 10.25
CA LEU A 647 22.12 -11.79 10.61
C LEU A 647 21.99 -10.27 10.57
N SER A 648 21.34 -9.74 9.54
CA SER A 648 21.07 -8.31 9.41
C SER A 648 20.23 -7.78 10.58
N GLY A 649 19.26 -8.56 11.06
CA GLY A 649 18.49 -8.25 12.26
C GLY A 649 19.35 -8.16 13.51
N GLU A 650 20.25 -9.12 13.73
CA GLU A 650 21.17 -9.13 14.88
C GLU A 650 22.16 -7.96 14.85
N ILE A 651 22.72 -7.66 13.69
CA ILE A 651 23.62 -6.52 13.50
C ILE A 651 22.85 -5.20 13.70
N ALA A 652 21.69 -5.04 13.07
CA ALA A 652 20.90 -3.81 13.14
C ALA A 652 20.39 -3.50 14.56
N ARG A 653 20.05 -4.53 15.33
CA ARG A 653 19.62 -4.39 16.74
C ARG A 653 20.72 -3.79 17.61
N ARG A 654 21.99 -4.15 17.34
CA ARG A 654 23.17 -3.70 18.09
C ARG A 654 23.75 -2.41 17.56
N TYR A 655 23.79 -2.24 16.25
CA TYR A 655 24.63 -1.23 15.59
C TYR A 655 23.87 -0.37 14.56
N GLY A 656 22.56 -0.57 14.37
CA GLY A 656 21.77 0.16 13.40
C GLY A 656 22.08 -0.22 11.94
N ASN A 657 21.64 0.61 10.99
CA ASN A 657 21.81 0.33 9.55
C ASN A 657 23.26 0.44 9.07
N LEU A 658 24.08 1.29 9.70
CA LEU A 658 25.49 1.40 9.38
C LEU A 658 26.25 0.12 9.71
N GLY A 659 25.72 -0.64 10.67
CA GLY A 659 26.19 -1.96 11.02
C GLY A 659 27.55 -1.98 11.69
N LEU A 660 28.38 -2.92 11.29
CA LEU A 660 29.73 -3.05 11.82
C LEU A 660 30.66 -2.03 11.18
N ASP A 661 31.32 -1.25 11.99
CA ASP A 661 32.34 -0.27 11.62
C ASP A 661 33.78 -0.87 11.62
N ALA A 662 33.89 -2.16 11.89
CA ALA A 662 35.12 -2.95 11.91
C ALA A 662 35.21 -3.87 10.69
N ASP A 663 36.03 -4.93 10.78
CA ASP A 663 36.09 -5.95 9.73
C ASP A 663 34.73 -6.59 9.47
N PRO A 664 34.33 -6.78 8.20
CA PRO A 664 33.03 -7.30 7.86
C PRO A 664 32.89 -8.79 8.21
N VAL A 665 31.65 -9.19 8.50
CA VAL A 665 31.24 -10.60 8.47
C VAL A 665 31.01 -10.97 7.00
N VAL A 666 31.81 -11.89 6.49
CA VAL A 666 31.81 -12.38 5.12
C VAL A 666 31.20 -13.77 5.06
N ILE A 667 30.12 -13.94 4.34
CA ILE A 667 29.47 -15.23 4.10
C ILE A 667 29.72 -15.64 2.66
N ARG A 668 30.40 -16.74 2.45
CA ARG A 668 30.66 -17.33 1.14
C ARG A 668 29.81 -18.56 0.93
N MET A 669 29.07 -18.59 -0.16
CA MET A 669 28.09 -19.62 -0.44
C MET A 669 28.25 -20.20 -1.84
N LYS A 670 27.85 -21.46 -1.98
CA LYS A 670 27.76 -22.16 -3.27
C LYS A 670 26.37 -22.75 -3.44
N GLY A 671 25.84 -22.63 -4.64
CA GLY A 671 24.55 -23.20 -5.02
C GLY A 671 23.55 -22.17 -5.51
N SER A 672 22.27 -22.54 -5.54
CA SER A 672 21.17 -21.63 -5.92
C SER A 672 20.46 -21.14 -4.66
N ALA A 673 20.41 -19.83 -4.44
CA ALA A 673 19.66 -19.26 -3.33
C ALA A 673 18.18 -19.05 -3.71
N GLY A 674 17.27 -19.21 -2.73
CA GLY A 674 15.85 -18.92 -2.89
C GLY A 674 15.55 -17.42 -2.92
N GLN A 675 14.28 -17.07 -2.72
CA GLN A 675 13.82 -15.68 -2.70
C GLN A 675 14.47 -14.86 -1.58
N SER A 676 14.58 -13.55 -1.82
CA SER A 676 15.00 -12.57 -0.82
C SER A 676 16.45 -12.77 -0.31
N PHE A 677 17.36 -13.21 -1.18
CA PHE A 677 18.78 -13.25 -0.84
C PHE A 677 19.31 -11.84 -0.50
N GLY A 678 19.87 -11.66 0.68
CA GLY A 678 20.36 -10.36 1.16
C GLY A 678 19.27 -9.34 1.45
N VAL A 679 18.01 -9.76 1.67
CA VAL A 679 16.94 -8.86 2.08
C VAL A 679 17.31 -8.13 3.37
N TRP A 680 17.11 -6.80 3.39
CA TRP A 680 17.50 -5.88 4.47
C TRP A 680 18.95 -5.97 4.92
N ASN A 681 19.87 -6.36 4.04
CA ASN A 681 21.29 -6.42 4.34
C ASN A 681 21.80 -5.09 4.91
N VAL A 682 22.68 -5.15 5.90
CA VAL A 682 23.20 -3.99 6.63
C VAL A 682 24.69 -3.78 6.42
N GLY A 683 25.23 -2.65 6.86
CA GLY A 683 26.66 -2.39 6.85
C GLY A 683 27.45 -3.46 7.59
N GLY A 684 28.63 -3.80 7.09
CA GLY A 684 29.50 -4.82 7.65
C GLY A 684 29.08 -6.28 7.40
N LEU A 685 28.01 -6.53 6.65
CA LEU A 685 27.63 -7.88 6.20
C LEU A 685 27.85 -8.01 4.69
N HIS A 686 28.74 -8.91 4.29
CA HIS A 686 29.07 -9.19 2.89
C HIS A 686 28.69 -10.61 2.52
N LEU A 687 27.81 -10.77 1.54
CA LEU A 687 27.32 -12.05 1.05
C LEU A 687 27.87 -12.31 -0.36
N TYR A 688 28.57 -13.41 -0.53
CA TYR A 688 29.13 -13.88 -1.81
C TYR A 688 28.47 -15.21 -2.18
N LEU A 689 27.93 -15.28 -3.39
CA LEU A 689 27.27 -16.47 -3.91
C LEU A 689 27.91 -16.91 -5.24
N GLU A 690 28.59 -18.05 -5.22
CA GLU A 690 28.96 -18.78 -6.43
C GLU A 690 27.77 -19.63 -6.89
N GLY A 691 26.94 -19.04 -7.79
CA GLY A 691 25.67 -19.63 -8.20
C GLY A 691 24.69 -18.57 -8.72
N ASP A 692 23.42 -18.75 -8.39
CA ASP A 692 22.32 -17.87 -8.77
C ASP A 692 21.36 -17.65 -7.60
N ALA A 693 20.51 -16.61 -7.69
CA ALA A 693 19.50 -16.30 -6.69
C ALA A 693 18.16 -15.95 -7.35
N ASN A 694 17.08 -16.30 -6.68
CA ASN A 694 15.72 -16.02 -7.14
C ASN A 694 15.35 -14.52 -6.98
N ASP A 695 14.05 -14.21 -6.91
CA ASP A 695 13.54 -12.85 -6.84
C ASP A 695 13.91 -12.13 -5.54
N TYR A 696 13.80 -10.81 -5.56
CA TYR A 696 13.92 -9.92 -4.40
C TYR A 696 15.32 -9.80 -3.80
N VAL A 697 16.37 -10.10 -4.56
CA VAL A 697 17.78 -9.94 -4.10
C VAL A 697 18.01 -8.51 -3.62
N GLY A 698 18.50 -8.36 -2.39
CA GLY A 698 18.84 -7.08 -1.80
C GLY A 698 17.64 -6.16 -1.56
N LYS A 699 16.40 -6.67 -1.54
CA LYS A 699 15.21 -5.86 -1.21
C LYS A 699 15.42 -5.17 0.14
N GLY A 700 15.27 -3.83 0.17
CA GLY A 700 15.40 -3.03 1.39
C GLY A 700 16.80 -3.02 2.01
N MET A 701 17.85 -3.48 1.32
CA MET A 701 19.20 -3.41 1.88
C MET A 701 19.59 -1.96 2.21
N ALA A 702 20.28 -1.78 3.31
CA ALA A 702 20.71 -0.48 3.80
C ALA A 702 22.24 -0.32 3.82
N GLY A 703 22.99 -1.38 3.53
CA GLY A 703 24.45 -1.36 3.55
C GLY A 703 25.06 -2.72 3.17
N GLY A 704 26.36 -2.84 3.31
CA GLY A 704 27.10 -4.06 3.03
C GLY A 704 27.25 -4.37 1.54
N ARG A 705 27.48 -5.65 1.23
CA ARG A 705 27.79 -6.06 -0.14
C ARG A 705 27.14 -7.39 -0.49
N LEU A 706 26.54 -7.45 -1.69
CA LEU A 706 26.02 -8.67 -2.30
C LEU A 706 26.79 -8.92 -3.60
N VAL A 707 27.35 -10.12 -3.75
CA VAL A 707 28.14 -10.51 -4.93
C VAL A 707 27.67 -11.87 -5.42
N ILE A 708 27.19 -11.93 -6.66
CA ILE A 708 26.66 -13.15 -7.27
C ILE A 708 27.36 -13.35 -8.61
N TYR A 709 27.91 -14.55 -8.80
CA TYR A 709 28.64 -14.92 -10.01
C TYR A 709 28.47 -16.39 -10.36
N PRO A 710 28.54 -16.74 -11.66
CA PRO A 710 28.37 -18.13 -12.09
C PRO A 710 29.40 -19.07 -11.45
N PRO A 711 29.05 -20.35 -11.25
CA PRO A 711 30.00 -21.36 -10.76
C PRO A 711 31.23 -21.41 -11.63
N THR A 712 32.39 -21.58 -10.99
CA THR A 712 33.68 -21.72 -11.66
C THR A 712 33.62 -22.86 -12.69
N GLY A 713 34.04 -22.58 -13.95
CA GLY A 713 33.99 -23.54 -15.04
C GLY A 713 32.68 -23.63 -15.81
N SER A 714 31.73 -22.74 -15.55
CA SER A 714 30.51 -22.59 -16.38
C SER A 714 30.88 -22.32 -17.83
N ARG A 715 30.15 -22.96 -18.76
CA ARG A 715 30.41 -22.87 -20.21
C ARG A 715 29.53 -21.88 -20.97
N PHE A 716 28.58 -21.24 -20.28
CA PHE A 716 27.69 -20.25 -20.86
C PHE A 716 28.26 -18.82 -20.74
N GLU A 717 27.82 -17.92 -21.60
CA GLU A 717 28.13 -16.50 -21.50
C GLU A 717 27.28 -15.86 -20.36
N ALA A 718 27.93 -15.51 -19.26
CA ALA A 718 27.24 -14.94 -18.09
C ALA A 718 26.35 -13.73 -18.44
N ARG A 719 26.84 -12.82 -19.31
CA ARG A 719 26.10 -11.63 -19.76
C ARG A 719 24.78 -11.89 -20.49
N ARG A 720 24.50 -13.14 -20.85
CA ARG A 720 23.24 -13.55 -21.51
C ARG A 720 22.36 -14.43 -20.62
N ALA A 721 22.89 -14.84 -19.47
CA ALA A 721 22.19 -15.72 -18.56
C ALA A 721 21.58 -14.96 -17.39
N PRO A 722 20.31 -15.21 -17.03
CA PRO A 722 19.74 -14.72 -15.77
C PRO A 722 20.54 -15.28 -14.59
N ILE A 723 20.95 -14.42 -13.66
CA ILE A 723 21.68 -14.83 -12.44
C ILE A 723 20.98 -14.37 -11.18
N ILE A 724 20.14 -13.35 -11.27
CA ILE A 724 19.25 -12.87 -10.22
C ILE A 724 17.85 -12.65 -10.81
N GLY A 725 16.83 -12.91 -10.01
CA GLY A 725 15.44 -12.84 -10.43
C GLY A 725 14.90 -11.43 -10.51
N ASN A 726 13.57 -11.30 -10.32
CA ASN A 726 12.84 -10.06 -10.46
C ASN A 726 12.90 -9.18 -9.21
N THR A 727 12.60 -7.88 -9.39
CA THR A 727 12.37 -6.91 -8.30
C THR A 727 13.57 -6.83 -7.32
N CYS A 728 14.78 -7.05 -7.83
CA CYS A 728 16.01 -6.93 -7.06
C CYS A 728 16.26 -5.48 -6.65
N LEU A 729 16.83 -5.25 -5.45
CA LEU A 729 17.08 -3.94 -4.84
C LEU A 729 15.81 -3.10 -4.60
N TYR A 730 14.64 -3.72 -4.55
CA TYR A 730 13.39 -3.00 -4.28
C TYR A 730 13.50 -2.19 -2.98
N GLY A 731 13.52 -0.85 -3.12
CA GLY A 731 13.59 0.06 -2.00
C GLY A 731 14.90 0.01 -1.22
N ALA A 732 15.99 -0.45 -1.82
CA ALA A 732 17.30 -0.43 -1.20
C ALA A 732 17.75 1.00 -0.90
N THR A 733 18.30 1.23 0.30
CA THR A 733 18.68 2.55 0.80
C THR A 733 20.20 2.76 0.87
N GLY A 734 20.97 1.71 0.63
CA GLY A 734 22.44 1.75 0.63
C GLY A 734 23.04 0.38 0.29
N GLY A 735 24.36 0.30 0.25
CA GLY A 735 25.10 -0.92 -0.05
C GLY A 735 25.44 -1.11 -1.52
N HIS A 736 26.06 -2.27 -1.83
CA HIS A 736 26.54 -2.59 -3.17
C HIS A 736 26.05 -3.97 -3.62
N LEU A 737 25.59 -4.05 -4.87
CA LEU A 737 25.26 -5.31 -5.54
C LEU A 737 26.14 -5.46 -6.81
N PHE A 738 26.84 -6.57 -6.93
CA PHE A 738 27.58 -6.96 -8.13
C PHE A 738 27.07 -8.34 -8.59
N ALA A 739 26.45 -8.38 -9.77
CA ALA A 739 25.95 -9.64 -10.33
C ALA A 739 26.50 -9.85 -11.74
N ALA A 740 27.34 -10.88 -11.92
CA ALA A 740 27.90 -11.24 -13.21
C ALA A 740 26.86 -12.05 -14.01
N GLY A 741 25.91 -11.37 -14.59
CA GLY A 741 24.81 -11.89 -15.40
C GLY A 741 23.64 -10.93 -15.46
N VAL A 742 22.51 -11.42 -16.00
CA VAL A 742 21.31 -10.63 -16.24
C VAL A 742 20.41 -10.64 -15.00
N ALA A 743 19.87 -9.46 -14.64
CA ALA A 743 18.80 -9.32 -13.65
C ALA A 743 17.43 -9.43 -14.33
N GLY A 744 16.44 -9.92 -13.59
CA GLY A 744 15.06 -10.02 -14.08
C GLY A 744 14.35 -8.65 -14.21
N GLU A 745 13.03 -8.71 -14.25
CA GLU A 745 12.13 -7.56 -14.35
C GLU A 745 12.23 -6.64 -13.12
N ARG A 746 11.99 -5.33 -13.30
CA ARG A 746 11.95 -4.34 -12.21
C ARG A 746 13.24 -4.25 -11.39
N PHE A 747 14.39 -4.52 -12.02
CA PHE A 747 15.69 -4.33 -11.37
C PHE A 747 15.84 -2.90 -10.86
N ALA A 748 16.32 -2.72 -9.62
CA ALA A 748 16.50 -1.43 -8.94
C ALA A 748 15.21 -0.57 -8.81
N VAL A 749 14.03 -1.20 -8.86
CA VAL A 749 12.76 -0.50 -8.62
C VAL A 749 12.77 0.18 -7.25
N ARG A 750 12.42 1.47 -7.21
CA ARG A 750 12.45 2.30 -5.99
C ARG A 750 13.78 2.25 -5.22
N ASN A 751 14.89 1.93 -5.87
CA ASN A 751 16.20 2.10 -5.26
C ASN A 751 16.38 3.57 -4.85
N SER A 752 16.85 3.80 -3.64
CA SER A 752 17.02 5.13 -3.07
C SER A 752 18.45 5.43 -2.60
N GLY A 753 19.38 4.44 -2.66
CA GLY A 753 20.75 4.69 -2.22
C GLY A 753 21.77 3.60 -2.58
N ALA A 754 21.34 2.41 -2.99
CA ALA A 754 22.28 1.35 -3.34
C ALA A 754 22.97 1.58 -4.69
N THR A 755 24.21 1.10 -4.79
CA THR A 755 24.98 1.04 -6.03
C THR A 755 24.99 -0.37 -6.56
N ALA A 756 24.64 -0.55 -7.84
CA ALA A 756 24.56 -1.88 -8.43
C ALA A 756 25.19 -1.94 -9.83
N VAL A 757 25.81 -3.09 -10.14
CA VAL A 757 26.33 -3.42 -11.47
C VAL A 757 25.81 -4.79 -11.89
N VAL A 758 25.11 -4.85 -13.00
CA VAL A 758 24.59 -6.07 -13.64
C VAL A 758 24.95 -6.09 -15.14
N GLU A 759 24.90 -7.26 -15.78
CA GLU A 759 25.29 -7.41 -17.18
C GLU A 759 24.09 -7.34 -18.15
N GLY A 760 22.90 -7.09 -17.64
CA GLY A 760 21.66 -6.85 -18.36
C GLY A 760 20.48 -6.79 -17.37
N CYS A 761 19.31 -6.32 -17.82
CA CYS A 761 18.09 -6.37 -17.01
C CYS A 761 16.82 -6.46 -17.87
N GLY A 762 15.74 -6.95 -17.27
CA GLY A 762 14.41 -7.03 -17.87
C GLY A 762 13.69 -5.69 -17.96
N ASP A 763 12.37 -5.73 -18.17
CA ASP A 763 11.52 -4.54 -18.28
C ASP A 763 11.41 -3.77 -16.96
N HIS A 764 11.09 -2.47 -17.07
CA HIS A 764 10.88 -1.58 -15.93
C HIS A 764 12.10 -1.40 -15.00
N GLY A 765 13.32 -1.59 -15.51
CA GLY A 765 14.55 -1.32 -14.74
C GLY A 765 14.56 0.12 -14.22
N CYS A 766 15.00 0.34 -12.97
CA CYS A 766 15.07 1.64 -12.28
C CYS A 766 13.71 2.38 -12.16
N GLU A 767 12.59 1.67 -12.25
CA GLU A 767 11.25 2.28 -12.10
C GLU A 767 11.11 2.91 -10.71
N TYR A 768 10.65 4.18 -10.65
CA TYR A 768 10.49 4.97 -9.41
C TYR A 768 11.76 5.10 -8.54
N MET A 769 12.92 4.95 -9.09
CA MET A 769 14.18 5.16 -8.38
C MET A 769 14.28 6.60 -7.88
N THR A 770 14.72 6.79 -6.63
CA THR A 770 14.82 8.10 -5.96
C THR A 770 16.27 8.47 -5.57
N GLY A 771 17.20 7.54 -5.68
CA GLY A 771 18.63 7.74 -5.36
C GLY A 771 19.46 6.51 -5.74
N GLY A 772 20.76 6.55 -5.46
CA GLY A 772 21.69 5.49 -5.79
C GLY A 772 22.14 5.46 -7.25
N VAL A 773 22.86 4.41 -7.64
CA VAL A 773 23.44 4.24 -8.98
C VAL A 773 23.19 2.82 -9.50
N ALA A 774 22.73 2.71 -10.74
CA ALA A 774 22.62 1.44 -11.44
C ALA A 774 23.53 1.43 -12.68
N VAL A 775 24.29 0.36 -12.88
CA VAL A 775 25.08 0.14 -14.09
C VAL A 775 24.60 -1.13 -14.77
N VAL A 776 24.18 -1.01 -16.01
CA VAL A 776 23.74 -2.12 -16.84
C VAL A 776 24.73 -2.27 -18.00
N LEU A 777 25.55 -3.31 -17.95
CA LEU A 777 26.62 -3.59 -18.93
C LEU A 777 26.11 -4.33 -20.18
N GLY A 778 24.83 -4.26 -20.44
CA GLY A 778 24.19 -4.94 -21.57
C GLY A 778 22.79 -4.45 -21.82
N ARG A 779 21.96 -5.32 -22.42
CA ARG A 779 20.62 -4.97 -22.86
C ARG A 779 19.69 -4.72 -21.68
N THR A 780 18.83 -3.71 -21.81
CA THR A 780 17.67 -3.49 -20.92
C THR A 780 16.39 -3.98 -21.58
N GLY A 781 15.37 -4.25 -20.78
CA GLY A 781 13.98 -4.33 -21.27
C GLY A 781 13.40 -2.94 -21.59
N VAL A 782 12.08 -2.88 -21.84
CA VAL A 782 11.36 -1.64 -22.14
C VAL A 782 10.96 -0.86 -20.89
N ASN A 783 10.54 0.39 -21.07
CA ASN A 783 10.07 1.29 -20.01
C ASN A 783 11.11 1.54 -18.89
N PHE A 784 12.39 1.52 -19.25
CA PHE A 784 13.47 1.76 -18.30
C PHE A 784 13.38 3.17 -17.70
N GLY A 785 13.53 3.31 -16.40
CA GLY A 785 13.54 4.57 -15.67
C GLY A 785 12.19 5.25 -15.51
N ALA A 786 11.07 4.56 -15.75
CA ALA A 786 9.74 5.12 -15.54
C ALA A 786 9.57 5.68 -14.12
N GLY A 787 9.14 6.94 -14.00
CA GLY A 787 8.94 7.57 -12.70
C GLY A 787 10.22 7.84 -11.89
N LEU A 788 11.40 7.74 -12.47
CA LEU A 788 12.69 8.02 -11.83
C LEU A 788 12.77 9.51 -11.46
N THR A 789 12.98 9.81 -10.18
CA THR A 789 13.02 11.18 -9.64
C THR A 789 14.36 11.56 -9.01
N GLY A 790 15.24 10.58 -8.78
CA GLY A 790 16.57 10.81 -8.23
C GLY A 790 17.51 9.63 -8.46
N GLY A 791 18.80 9.81 -8.19
CA GLY A 791 19.83 8.89 -8.64
C GLY A 791 20.05 8.94 -10.15
N PHE A 792 20.82 8.01 -10.69
CA PHE A 792 21.10 7.93 -12.11
C PHE A 792 21.56 6.52 -12.50
N ALA A 793 21.58 6.23 -13.81
CA ALA A 793 22.05 4.95 -14.30
C ALA A 793 23.03 5.12 -15.47
N TYR A 794 23.92 4.12 -15.64
CA TYR A 794 24.74 3.96 -16.83
C TYR A 794 24.26 2.72 -17.57
N VAL A 795 23.99 2.85 -18.87
CA VAL A 795 23.51 1.75 -19.72
C VAL A 795 24.40 1.58 -20.93
N LEU A 796 24.97 0.40 -21.10
CA LEU A 796 25.74 0.02 -22.29
C LEU A 796 24.79 -0.42 -23.40
N ASP A 797 24.73 0.37 -24.46
CA ASP A 797 23.85 0.19 -25.63
C ASP A 797 24.67 -0.28 -26.83
N LEU A 798 24.83 -1.59 -26.95
CA LEU A 798 25.53 -2.21 -28.09
C LEU A 798 24.66 -2.30 -29.34
N ASP A 799 23.37 -2.53 -29.14
CA ASP A 799 22.38 -2.73 -30.21
C ASP A 799 21.88 -1.41 -30.79
N ARG A 800 22.17 -0.29 -30.14
CA ARG A 800 21.73 1.08 -30.48
C ARG A 800 20.22 1.26 -30.49
N ASP A 801 19.51 0.49 -29.63
CA ASP A 801 18.05 0.49 -29.49
C ASP A 801 17.56 1.02 -28.13
N PHE A 802 18.46 1.47 -27.24
CA PHE A 802 18.08 1.97 -25.91
C PHE A 802 17.20 3.22 -25.98
N VAL A 803 17.32 4.01 -27.04
CA VAL A 803 16.47 5.20 -27.27
C VAL A 803 14.97 4.86 -27.40
N ASP A 804 14.64 3.62 -27.77
CA ASP A 804 13.27 3.13 -27.89
C ASP A 804 12.81 2.36 -26.63
N ARG A 805 13.70 2.18 -25.63
CA ARG A 805 13.45 1.36 -24.46
C ARG A 805 13.27 2.15 -23.17
N TYR A 806 13.81 3.38 -23.10
CA TYR A 806 13.66 4.17 -21.89
C TYR A 806 12.33 4.94 -21.84
N ASN A 807 11.88 5.31 -20.67
CA ASN A 807 10.68 6.13 -20.49
C ASN A 807 10.99 7.62 -20.70
N HIS A 808 10.46 8.22 -21.78
CA HIS A 808 10.73 9.61 -22.17
C HIS A 808 10.07 10.68 -21.28
N GLU A 809 9.23 10.28 -20.32
CA GLU A 809 8.40 11.25 -19.59
C GLU A 809 9.20 12.10 -18.60
N LEU A 810 9.94 11.44 -17.69
CA LEU A 810 10.63 12.10 -16.58
C LEU A 810 12.17 12.05 -16.67
N ILE A 811 12.73 11.32 -17.62
CA ILE A 811 14.18 11.14 -17.74
C ILE A 811 14.75 11.63 -19.04
N ASP A 812 16.03 12.02 -18.99
CA ASP A 812 16.89 12.32 -20.13
C ASP A 812 18.04 11.35 -20.20
N ILE A 813 18.55 11.13 -21.41
CA ILE A 813 19.74 10.31 -21.65
C ILE A 813 20.83 11.15 -22.33
N HIS A 814 22.09 10.96 -21.91
CA HIS A 814 23.25 11.67 -22.43
C HIS A 814 24.36 10.69 -22.77
N ARG A 815 25.06 10.90 -23.90
CA ARG A 815 26.29 10.15 -24.18
C ARG A 815 27.41 10.67 -23.27
N ILE A 816 28.17 9.75 -22.73
CA ILE A 816 29.32 10.13 -21.87
C ILE A 816 30.48 10.56 -22.76
N THR A 817 30.85 11.83 -22.64
CA THR A 817 31.99 12.42 -23.38
C THR A 817 33.11 12.83 -22.42
N PRO A 818 34.38 12.58 -22.76
CA PRO A 818 35.50 12.95 -21.91
C PRO A 818 35.54 14.45 -21.58
N GLU A 819 35.14 15.30 -22.54
CA GLU A 819 35.27 16.75 -22.45
C GLU A 819 34.33 17.39 -21.41
N THR A 820 33.13 16.79 -21.21
CA THR A 820 32.09 17.41 -20.38
C THR A 820 31.69 16.52 -19.18
N MET A 821 32.10 15.26 -19.14
CA MET A 821 31.63 14.25 -18.14
C MET A 821 32.78 13.43 -17.56
N GLU A 822 33.97 14.01 -17.37
CA GLU A 822 35.17 13.33 -16.87
C GLU A 822 34.89 12.62 -15.52
N ALA A 823 34.17 13.25 -14.62
CA ALA A 823 33.81 12.69 -13.32
C ALA A 823 32.93 11.42 -13.48
N HIS A 824 31.97 11.43 -14.42
CA HIS A 824 31.14 10.28 -14.74
C HIS A 824 31.94 9.15 -15.40
N LEU A 825 32.90 9.48 -16.25
CA LEU A 825 33.81 8.53 -16.87
C LEU A 825 34.62 7.77 -15.80
N HIS A 826 35.27 8.50 -14.90
CA HIS A 826 36.06 7.89 -13.82
C HIS A 826 35.19 7.06 -12.87
N HIS A 827 33.99 7.56 -12.52
CA HIS A 827 33.05 6.85 -11.67
C HIS A 827 32.57 5.54 -12.33
N LEU A 828 32.13 5.60 -13.60
CA LEU A 828 31.71 4.42 -14.36
C LEU A 828 32.84 3.37 -14.43
N ARG A 829 34.05 3.80 -14.79
CA ARG A 829 35.22 2.93 -14.86
C ARG A 829 35.49 2.24 -13.54
N GLY A 830 35.48 3.01 -12.43
CA GLY A 830 35.70 2.46 -11.08
C GLY A 830 34.66 1.41 -10.68
N LEU A 831 33.38 1.62 -11.09
CA LEU A 831 32.31 0.65 -10.83
C LEU A 831 32.50 -0.66 -11.64
N ILE A 832 32.94 -0.55 -12.89
CA ILE A 832 33.24 -1.76 -13.71
C ILE A 832 34.47 -2.47 -13.18
N GLU A 833 35.51 -1.74 -12.74
CA GLU A 833 36.69 -2.33 -12.08
C GLU A 833 36.31 -3.08 -10.81
N ALA A 834 35.43 -2.49 -9.97
CA ALA A 834 34.90 -3.14 -8.78
C ALA A 834 34.12 -4.40 -9.15
N HIS A 835 33.25 -4.34 -10.14
CA HIS A 835 32.46 -5.47 -10.62
C HIS A 835 33.38 -6.62 -11.10
N ALA A 836 34.34 -6.31 -11.97
CA ALA A 836 35.27 -7.32 -12.47
C ALA A 836 36.14 -7.95 -11.37
N ARG A 837 36.53 -7.17 -10.36
CA ARG A 837 37.31 -7.63 -9.20
C ARG A 837 36.47 -8.53 -8.30
N GLU A 838 35.24 -8.14 -7.95
CA GLU A 838 34.39 -8.86 -6.99
C GLU A 838 33.83 -10.16 -7.59
N THR A 839 33.41 -10.12 -8.85
CA THR A 839 32.71 -11.25 -9.51
C THR A 839 33.61 -12.12 -10.39
N GLY A 840 34.78 -11.61 -10.78
CA GLY A 840 35.60 -12.26 -11.79
C GLY A 840 35.04 -12.17 -13.20
N SER A 841 34.08 -11.26 -13.48
CA SER A 841 33.43 -11.11 -14.78
C SER A 841 34.40 -10.95 -15.94
N ALA A 842 34.32 -11.86 -16.90
CA ALA A 842 35.09 -11.78 -18.14
C ALA A 842 34.60 -10.61 -19.01
N TRP A 843 33.28 -10.35 -19.01
CA TRP A 843 32.67 -9.23 -19.73
C TRP A 843 33.09 -7.88 -19.19
N GLY A 844 33.09 -7.72 -17.86
CA GLY A 844 33.59 -6.52 -17.21
C GLY A 844 35.07 -6.24 -17.55
N ARG A 845 35.91 -7.28 -17.60
CA ARG A 845 37.32 -7.16 -18.03
C ARG A 845 37.44 -6.80 -19.52
N GLU A 846 36.70 -7.41 -20.42
CA GLU A 846 36.68 -7.07 -21.86
C GLU A 846 36.35 -5.59 -22.08
N ILE A 847 35.36 -5.06 -21.36
CA ILE A 847 35.00 -3.62 -21.43
C ILE A 847 36.16 -2.75 -20.93
N LEU A 848 36.84 -3.14 -19.87
CA LEU A 848 37.97 -2.37 -19.29
C LEU A 848 39.20 -2.38 -20.18
N ASP A 849 39.51 -3.52 -20.81
CA ASP A 849 40.67 -3.68 -21.70
C ASP A 849 40.56 -2.78 -22.95
N ASP A 850 39.34 -2.53 -23.44
CA ASP A 850 39.09 -1.61 -24.55
C ASP A 850 38.07 -0.51 -24.17
N PHE A 851 38.19 0.03 -22.95
CA PHE A 851 37.24 1.01 -22.40
C PHE A 851 36.97 2.20 -23.31
N ARG A 852 38.00 2.62 -24.05
CA ARG A 852 37.91 3.76 -24.99
C ARG A 852 36.93 3.51 -26.14
N SER A 853 36.86 2.26 -26.64
CA SER A 853 35.93 1.89 -27.73
C SER A 853 34.49 1.66 -27.18
N TYR A 854 34.34 1.28 -25.92
CA TYR A 854 33.02 1.08 -25.30
C TYR A 854 32.42 2.37 -24.77
N LEU A 855 33.22 3.34 -24.30
CA LEU A 855 32.72 4.56 -23.65
C LEU A 855 31.67 5.33 -24.48
N PRO A 856 31.82 5.55 -25.80
CA PRO A 856 30.80 6.24 -26.59
C PRO A 856 29.49 5.48 -26.75
N LYS A 857 29.45 4.20 -26.34
CA LYS A 857 28.24 3.36 -26.40
C LYS A 857 27.44 3.44 -25.08
N PHE A 858 27.99 4.05 -24.02
CA PHE A 858 27.28 4.24 -22.77
C PHE A 858 26.34 5.45 -22.82
N TRP A 859 25.16 5.26 -22.23
CA TRP A 859 24.25 6.32 -21.88
C TRP A 859 24.29 6.60 -20.39
N LEU A 860 24.33 7.85 -20.00
CA LEU A 860 23.96 8.32 -18.68
C LEU A 860 22.48 8.63 -18.68
N VAL A 861 21.73 7.98 -17.81
CA VAL A 861 20.28 8.14 -17.61
C VAL A 861 20.05 8.94 -16.33
N LYS A 862 19.33 10.03 -16.38
CA LYS A 862 19.08 10.91 -15.24
C LYS A 862 17.67 11.49 -15.25
N PRO A 863 17.12 11.93 -14.08
CA PRO A 863 15.90 12.74 -14.06
C PRO A 863 16.09 14.03 -14.87
N LYS A 864 15.07 14.45 -15.62
CA LYS A 864 15.06 15.75 -16.33
C LYS A 864 15.38 16.94 -15.42
N ALA A 865 14.83 16.89 -14.19
CA ALA A 865 14.99 17.94 -13.19
C ALA A 865 16.37 17.96 -12.51
N ALA A 866 17.23 16.95 -12.73
CA ALA A 866 18.55 16.88 -12.10
C ALA A 866 19.61 17.56 -12.99
N ASP A 867 20.48 18.35 -12.36
CA ASP A 867 21.65 18.91 -13.02
C ASP A 867 22.78 17.87 -13.14
N LEU A 868 23.45 17.81 -14.27
CA LEU A 868 24.50 16.83 -14.57
C LEU A 868 25.69 16.92 -13.60
N GLU A 869 26.12 18.13 -13.27
CA GLU A 869 27.29 18.35 -12.41
C GLU A 869 27.02 17.95 -10.97
N SER A 870 25.77 18.11 -10.51
CA SER A 870 25.37 17.80 -9.13
C SER A 870 25.12 16.31 -8.85
N LEU A 871 25.02 15.45 -9.87
CA LEU A 871 24.70 14.04 -9.68
C LEU A 871 25.77 13.28 -8.87
N ILE A 872 27.04 13.44 -9.22
CA ILE A 872 28.15 12.78 -8.51
C ILE A 872 28.36 13.39 -7.13
N ASP A 873 28.19 14.70 -6.99
CA ASP A 873 28.28 15.35 -5.68
C ASP A 873 27.17 14.90 -4.72
N SER A 874 26.02 14.51 -5.25
CA SER A 874 24.96 13.94 -4.43
C SER A 874 25.35 12.60 -3.78
N LEU A 875 26.20 11.81 -4.44
CA LEU A 875 26.73 10.56 -3.87
C LEU A 875 27.72 10.80 -2.73
N ARG A 876 28.59 11.81 -2.86
CA ARG A 876 29.55 12.20 -1.83
C ARG A 876 28.90 12.73 -0.55
N ARG A 877 27.69 13.30 -0.66
CA ARG A 877 26.92 13.79 0.50
C ARG A 877 26.09 12.70 1.16
N ALA A 878 25.82 11.60 0.45
CA ALA A 878 25.04 10.48 0.94
C ALA A 878 25.92 9.39 1.59
N ALA A 879 27.21 9.35 1.27
CA ALA A 879 28.25 8.55 1.91
C ALA A 879 28.79 9.24 3.17
#